data_1a007bbb1bf54cbe05b4b8d838059831
#
_entry.id   1a007bbb1bf54cbe05b4b8d838059831
#
_cell.length_a   1.000
_cell.length_b   1.000
_cell.length_c   1.000
_cell.angle_alpha   90.00
_cell.angle_beta   90.00
_cell.angle_gamma   90.00
#
_symmetry.space_group_name_H-M   'P 1'
#
loop_
_entity.id
_entity.type
_entity.pdbx_description
1 polymer ?
#
loop_
_entity_poly.entity_id
_entity_poly.type
_entity_poly.pdbx_seq_one_letter_code
_entity_poly.pdbx_strand_id
1 'polypeptide(L)'
;MLKKTMKLLLAGGMALSMLPVQAQPLFAVEAPVNLALNKVATSSENETDYYTAAKAVDGIVNRDVSDKKQQSRWATNTHSDGKAMWLKVDLGEAQTFQSFVLAWERTNITGYEIQVSDSGADDSWETVYTKAGDEGISGINENIHLEEAVTARYVRLYIDGYNGGDNNWRSVSVYDFQIYENEIPSTVLPDENYSLEGTATASDYEPTTGDTQRAEMAIDGNKLTRWATNSSSAIAERTLTVTLPASQWVQYFRIIWERLNIESYHIDVAADDSDNFTTVYSTDTPITKTNELITLEKGVWAKQIRLVVDGYNGGDINWPNVSVAEFESYAMEPAQISEGASAEEVASMLDAPVINEDGTALTMPEVPENFTVEFLADYEQVIDRDGNIYKPLTGKTIKGVYKVTKADGTHAESDEFTLEVSGQYADEGENAKPIVIPELAEWHGASGTFAPTEASRIVIDANASDIATAAAEALQADYADESGMTMEIVKDGTPQAGDFYFVADAESMLDEEGYLMEIGDHVTVKAEQATGAYWSTRSILQILKQNDGTMPKGITRDYPKFEVRGFMLDVARKPASMETLQSVVKEMAYYKMNDFAVHLNDNLIFYEDYENAEEARELAYTGFRLESDIKEGGNGGLNKADLTNKDMYYTKAEFRDFILDSRAMGVNIVPEFDTPGHSGAFTKVRPDLMLDHVVTGNANRAGEQFNLAPEKYGESLAFVEALWDEYLTDDMFDESMTVHIGTDEYYGDKNRFRV
;
A
#
# COMPACT_ATOMS: atom_id res chain seq x y z
N MET A 1 31.64 -16.81 -4.63
CA MET A 1 31.09 -16.61 -3.27
C MET A 1 29.62 -16.94 -3.14
N LEU A 2 28.80 -16.85 -4.17
CA LEU A 2 27.37 -17.22 -4.13
C LEU A 2 27.04 -18.67 -3.72
N LYS A 3 27.96 -19.60 -3.79
CA LYS A 3 27.76 -21.00 -3.33
C LYS A 3 27.88 -21.24 -1.82
N LYS A 4 28.21 -20.23 -1.01
CA LYS A 4 28.37 -20.38 0.45
C LYS A 4 27.20 -19.86 1.29
N THR A 5 26.34 -19.03 0.76
CA THR A 5 25.25 -18.40 1.53
C THR A 5 23.95 -19.25 1.53
N MET A 6 23.80 -20.22 0.65
CA MET A 6 22.62 -21.09 0.55
C MET A 6 22.67 -22.38 1.39
N LYS A 7 23.64 -22.55 2.28
CA LYS A 7 23.79 -23.76 3.13
C LYS A 7 23.75 -23.55 4.64
N LEU A 8 23.35 -22.37 5.14
CA LEU A 8 23.36 -22.10 6.59
C LEU A 8 21.97 -21.82 7.20
N LEU A 9 20.90 -22.28 6.58
CA LEU A 9 19.54 -22.15 7.12
C LEU A 9 18.84 -23.49 7.29
N LEU A 10 19.59 -24.52 7.70
CA LEU A 10 19.00 -25.80 8.11
C LEU A 10 19.91 -26.48 9.15
N ALA A 11 19.91 -26.00 10.38
CA ALA A 11 20.16 -26.79 11.61
C ALA A 11 20.29 -25.85 12.82
N GLY A 12 19.33 -25.84 13.71
CA GLY A 12 19.43 -25.13 14.98
C GLY A 12 18.13 -25.16 15.79
N GLY A 13 17.42 -26.28 15.82
CA GLY A 13 16.40 -26.52 16.83
C GLY A 13 17.07 -26.86 18.17
N MET A 14 16.96 -25.97 19.16
CA MET A 14 17.16 -26.34 20.57
C MET A 14 15.95 -25.93 21.40
N ALA A 15 15.34 -26.95 21.97
CA ALA A 15 14.27 -26.85 22.92
C ALA A 15 14.70 -26.07 24.16
N LEU A 16 13.96 -25.01 24.49
CA LEU A 16 13.93 -24.46 25.84
C LEU A 16 12.59 -24.85 26.48
N SER A 17 12.67 -25.66 27.53
CA SER A 17 11.56 -26.09 28.35
C SER A 17 10.94 -24.90 29.09
N MET A 18 9.73 -24.50 28.69
CA MET A 18 8.91 -23.58 29.47
C MET A 18 8.05 -24.38 30.48
N LEU A 19 8.16 -24.03 31.73
CA LEU A 19 7.23 -24.42 32.78
C LEU A 19 5.85 -23.80 32.45
N PRO A 20 4.75 -24.53 32.67
CA PRO A 20 3.44 -23.98 32.38
C PRO A 20 3.05 -22.97 33.47
N VAL A 21 2.94 -21.71 33.10
CA VAL A 21 2.11 -20.76 33.82
C VAL A 21 0.66 -21.18 33.53
N GLN A 22 -0.06 -21.63 34.58
CA GLN A 22 -1.49 -21.85 34.46
C GLN A 22 -2.17 -20.49 34.21
N ALA A 23 -2.47 -20.21 32.93
CA ALA A 23 -3.48 -19.23 32.60
C ALA A 23 -4.84 -19.82 33.11
N GLN A 24 -5.52 -19.08 33.94
CA GLN A 24 -6.93 -19.35 34.24
C GLN A 24 -7.70 -19.24 32.92
N PRO A 25 -8.63 -20.14 32.60
CA PRO A 25 -9.43 -20.00 31.39
C PRO A 25 -10.27 -18.73 31.52
N LEU A 26 -9.99 -17.72 30.72
CA LEU A 26 -11.02 -16.78 30.33
C LEU A 26 -12.12 -17.64 29.68
N PHE A 27 -13.30 -17.61 30.27
CA PHE A 27 -14.47 -18.20 29.66
C PHE A 27 -14.71 -17.43 28.35
N ALA A 28 -14.33 -18.04 27.23
CA ALA A 28 -14.83 -17.60 25.95
C ALA A 28 -16.35 -17.75 26.00
N VAL A 29 -17.07 -16.65 25.94
CA VAL A 29 -18.49 -16.69 25.65
C VAL A 29 -18.57 -17.25 24.24
N GLU A 30 -19.10 -18.46 24.07
CA GLU A 30 -19.30 -19.04 22.74
C GLU A 30 -20.22 -18.07 21.96
N ALA A 31 -19.77 -17.68 20.77
CA ALA A 31 -20.59 -16.87 19.87
C ALA A 31 -21.96 -17.57 19.67
N PRO A 32 -23.07 -16.83 19.63
CA PRO A 32 -24.40 -17.42 19.45
C PRO A 32 -24.41 -18.30 18.19
N VAL A 33 -24.85 -19.53 18.34
CA VAL A 33 -24.84 -20.51 17.25
C VAL A 33 -26.02 -20.26 16.32
N ASN A 34 -25.77 -19.94 15.06
CA ASN A 34 -26.79 -19.89 14.03
C ASN A 34 -27.29 -21.31 13.72
N LEU A 35 -28.46 -21.67 14.23
CA LEU A 35 -29.09 -22.99 14.07
C LEU A 35 -29.44 -23.33 12.62
N ALA A 36 -29.57 -22.31 11.74
CA ALA A 36 -29.87 -22.49 10.32
C ALA A 36 -28.62 -22.71 9.46
N LEU A 37 -27.43 -22.42 9.97
CA LEU A 37 -26.18 -22.43 9.19
C LEU A 37 -25.93 -23.80 8.53
N ASN A 38 -25.84 -23.77 7.18
CA ASN A 38 -25.62 -24.97 6.35
C ASN A 38 -26.65 -26.08 6.53
N LYS A 39 -27.84 -25.78 7.04
CA LYS A 39 -28.94 -26.74 7.15
C LYS A 39 -29.61 -26.98 5.79
N VAL A 40 -30.38 -28.05 5.71
CA VAL A 40 -31.14 -28.34 4.50
C VAL A 40 -32.25 -27.31 4.30
N ALA A 41 -32.15 -26.54 3.23
CA ALA A 41 -33.16 -25.55 2.87
C ALA A 41 -33.82 -25.87 1.53
N THR A 42 -35.14 -25.61 1.46
CA THR A 42 -35.95 -25.75 0.25
C THR A 42 -36.81 -24.51 0.07
N SER A 43 -37.26 -24.24 -1.15
CA SER A 43 -38.03 -23.03 -1.45
C SER A 43 -39.20 -23.31 -2.40
N SER A 44 -40.11 -22.37 -2.49
CA SER A 44 -41.23 -22.41 -3.44
C SER A 44 -40.74 -22.50 -4.91
N GLU A 45 -39.66 -21.83 -5.20
CA GLU A 45 -38.95 -21.84 -6.49
C GLU A 45 -37.57 -21.19 -6.36
N ASN A 46 -36.73 -21.39 -7.39
CA ASN A 46 -35.47 -20.67 -7.56
C ASN A 46 -35.47 -19.95 -8.91
N GLU A 47 -34.94 -18.73 -8.96
CA GLU A 47 -34.79 -17.96 -10.20
C GLU A 47 -33.85 -18.69 -11.18
N THR A 48 -32.78 -19.24 -10.66
CA THR A 48 -31.74 -19.96 -11.42
C THR A 48 -31.11 -21.05 -10.57
N ASP A 49 -30.28 -21.90 -11.19
CA ASP A 49 -29.48 -22.88 -10.47
C ASP A 49 -28.38 -22.25 -9.56
N TYR A 50 -28.15 -20.95 -9.67
CA TYR A 50 -27.19 -20.19 -8.85
C TYR A 50 -27.84 -19.64 -7.57
N TYR A 51 -29.11 -19.29 -7.59
CA TYR A 51 -29.84 -18.61 -6.52
C TYR A 51 -30.79 -19.55 -5.78
N THR A 52 -30.20 -20.56 -5.17
CA THR A 52 -30.95 -21.66 -4.52
C THR A 52 -31.24 -21.39 -3.05
N ALA A 53 -32.21 -22.08 -2.49
CA ALA A 53 -32.56 -21.98 -1.06
C ALA A 53 -31.36 -22.19 -0.12
N ALA A 54 -30.43 -23.08 -0.45
CA ALA A 54 -29.23 -23.35 0.35
C ALA A 54 -28.32 -22.12 0.50
N LYS A 55 -28.38 -21.19 -0.45
CA LYS A 55 -27.61 -19.96 -0.42
C LYS A 55 -28.14 -18.90 0.57
N ALA A 56 -29.33 -19.08 1.06
CA ALA A 56 -29.89 -18.21 2.09
C ALA A 56 -29.68 -18.74 3.53
N VAL A 57 -28.88 -19.78 3.70
CA VAL A 57 -28.52 -20.34 5.01
C VAL A 57 -27.03 -20.74 5.09
N ASP A 58 -26.18 -20.19 4.19
CA ASP A 58 -24.76 -20.49 4.14
C ASP A 58 -23.91 -19.50 4.96
N GLY A 59 -24.54 -18.49 5.54
CA GLY A 59 -23.88 -17.47 6.35
C GLY A 59 -23.11 -16.42 5.53
N ILE A 60 -23.29 -16.37 4.19
CA ILE A 60 -22.56 -15.48 3.30
C ILE A 60 -23.44 -14.34 2.81
N VAL A 61 -23.10 -13.12 3.15
CA VAL A 61 -23.76 -11.91 2.65
C VAL A 61 -22.76 -11.09 1.82
N ASN A 62 -22.62 -11.41 0.55
CA ASN A 62 -21.62 -10.81 -0.36
C ASN A 62 -22.26 -9.91 -1.42
N ARG A 63 -22.88 -8.80 -0.99
CA ARG A 63 -23.60 -7.85 -1.86
C ARG A 63 -22.71 -7.17 -2.90
N ASP A 64 -21.45 -6.95 -2.58
CA ASP A 64 -20.48 -6.17 -3.37
C ASP A 64 -19.81 -6.96 -4.50
N VAL A 65 -20.05 -8.27 -4.57
CA VAL A 65 -19.52 -9.10 -5.64
C VAL A 65 -20.16 -8.72 -6.98
N SER A 66 -19.35 -8.19 -7.90
CA SER A 66 -19.80 -7.69 -9.22
C SER A 66 -20.34 -8.80 -10.14
N ASP A 67 -19.80 -10.03 -10.04
CA ASP A 67 -20.36 -11.18 -10.74
C ASP A 67 -21.60 -11.71 -9.99
N LYS A 68 -22.77 -11.34 -10.46
CA LYS A 68 -24.04 -11.76 -9.86
C LYS A 68 -24.20 -13.27 -9.66
N LYS A 69 -23.52 -14.09 -10.44
CA LYS A 69 -23.54 -15.56 -10.28
C LYS A 69 -22.77 -16.05 -9.05
N GLN A 70 -21.89 -15.23 -8.53
CA GLN A 70 -21.10 -15.52 -7.32
C GLN A 70 -21.75 -14.97 -6.05
N GLN A 71 -22.82 -14.16 -6.17
CA GLN A 71 -23.58 -13.70 -5.02
C GLN A 71 -24.30 -14.85 -4.34
N SER A 72 -24.10 -15.02 -3.03
CA SER A 72 -24.74 -16.07 -2.26
C SER A 72 -26.07 -15.60 -1.74
N ARG A 73 -27.13 -15.95 -2.45
CA ARG A 73 -28.52 -15.61 -2.09
C ARG A 73 -29.54 -16.57 -2.70
N TRP A 74 -30.70 -16.69 -2.10
CA TRP A 74 -31.89 -17.24 -2.72
C TRP A 74 -32.65 -16.14 -3.46
N ALA A 75 -33.16 -16.42 -4.65
CA ALA A 75 -34.01 -15.51 -5.39
C ALA A 75 -35.11 -16.25 -6.17
N THR A 76 -36.26 -15.58 -6.35
CA THR A 76 -37.39 -16.08 -7.12
C THR A 76 -37.53 -15.40 -8.49
N ASN A 77 -38.25 -16.01 -9.42
CA ASN A 77 -38.66 -15.33 -10.64
C ASN A 77 -39.56 -14.11 -10.33
N THR A 78 -39.75 -13.28 -11.34
CA THR A 78 -40.67 -12.13 -11.24
C THR A 78 -42.10 -12.55 -11.35
N HIS A 79 -42.91 -12.18 -10.36
CA HIS A 79 -44.34 -12.49 -10.31
C HIS A 79 -45.21 -11.24 -10.27
N SER A 80 -46.03 -11.02 -11.28
CA SER A 80 -46.98 -9.89 -11.36
C SER A 80 -48.28 -10.18 -10.66
N ASP A 81 -48.58 -11.43 -10.35
CA ASP A 81 -49.82 -11.92 -9.73
C ASP A 81 -49.79 -11.90 -8.19
N GLY A 82 -48.66 -11.53 -7.58
CA GLY A 82 -48.51 -11.48 -6.12
C GLY A 82 -48.53 -12.85 -5.46
N LYS A 83 -48.09 -13.90 -6.17
CA LYS A 83 -47.99 -15.26 -5.62
C LYS A 83 -47.09 -15.27 -4.39
N ALA A 84 -47.55 -15.87 -3.29
CA ALA A 84 -46.76 -16.03 -2.09
C ALA A 84 -45.54 -16.92 -2.32
N MET A 85 -44.39 -16.52 -1.78
CA MET A 85 -43.10 -17.24 -1.84
C MET A 85 -42.70 -17.75 -0.47
N TRP A 86 -41.93 -18.82 -0.42
CA TRP A 86 -41.47 -19.32 0.85
C TRP A 86 -40.07 -19.94 0.73
N LEU A 87 -39.31 -19.82 1.83
CA LEU A 87 -38.04 -20.47 2.11
C LEU A 87 -38.21 -21.30 3.39
N LYS A 88 -37.90 -22.60 3.35
CA LYS A 88 -38.05 -23.53 4.47
C LYS A 88 -36.71 -24.14 4.86
N VAL A 89 -36.39 -24.13 6.13
CA VAL A 89 -35.19 -24.72 6.75
C VAL A 89 -35.58 -25.94 7.58
N ASP A 90 -34.90 -27.06 7.41
CA ASP A 90 -34.97 -28.25 8.27
C ASP A 90 -33.78 -28.21 9.25
N LEU A 91 -34.01 -27.95 10.49
CA LEU A 91 -32.99 -27.87 11.56
C LEU A 91 -32.39 -29.26 11.89
N GLY A 92 -32.97 -30.35 11.33
CA GLY A 92 -32.55 -31.72 11.53
C GLY A 92 -33.27 -32.40 12.68
N GLU A 93 -33.46 -31.72 13.80
CA GLU A 93 -34.21 -32.11 14.97
C GLU A 93 -34.97 -30.90 15.54
N ALA A 94 -35.85 -31.12 16.50
CA ALA A 94 -36.54 -30.00 17.15
C ALA A 94 -35.52 -29.20 17.98
N GLN A 95 -35.42 -27.91 17.68
CA GLN A 95 -34.56 -26.92 18.34
C GLN A 95 -35.45 -25.86 19.01
N THR A 96 -34.98 -25.33 20.13
CA THR A 96 -35.62 -24.18 20.78
C THR A 96 -34.92 -22.91 20.28
N PHE A 97 -35.67 -21.90 19.83
CA PHE A 97 -35.16 -20.65 19.35
C PHE A 97 -36.13 -19.50 19.65
N GLN A 98 -35.59 -18.30 19.73
CA GLN A 98 -36.38 -17.11 20.04
C GLN A 98 -36.09 -15.95 19.07
N SER A 99 -35.06 -16.07 18.21
CA SER A 99 -34.59 -14.95 17.43
C SER A 99 -34.25 -15.31 15.99
N PHE A 100 -34.48 -14.37 15.07
CA PHE A 100 -34.21 -14.51 13.66
C PHE A 100 -33.51 -13.29 13.11
N VAL A 101 -32.68 -13.55 12.10
CA VAL A 101 -31.94 -12.55 11.36
C VAL A 101 -32.24 -12.71 9.87
N LEU A 102 -32.64 -11.63 9.20
CA LEU A 102 -32.93 -11.61 7.78
C LEU A 102 -32.06 -10.58 7.06
N ALA A 103 -31.30 -11.03 6.08
CA ALA A 103 -30.57 -10.19 5.15
C ALA A 103 -31.23 -10.21 3.77
N TRP A 104 -31.94 -9.16 3.43
CA TRP A 104 -32.64 -9.00 2.16
C TRP A 104 -31.72 -8.42 1.08
N GLU A 105 -31.99 -8.67 -0.18
CA GLU A 105 -31.33 -7.96 -1.29
C GLU A 105 -31.85 -6.52 -1.45
N ARG A 106 -33.14 -6.30 -1.20
CA ARG A 106 -33.85 -5.04 -1.48
C ARG A 106 -34.96 -4.81 -0.47
N THR A 107 -35.35 -3.55 -0.32
CA THR A 107 -36.47 -3.12 0.56
C THR A 107 -37.86 -3.25 -0.11
N ASN A 108 -38.05 -4.21 -1.01
CA ASN A 108 -39.28 -4.39 -1.77
C ASN A 108 -40.31 -5.34 -1.12
N ILE A 109 -40.00 -5.83 0.08
CA ILE A 109 -40.87 -6.70 0.84
C ILE A 109 -41.88 -5.86 1.63
N THR A 110 -43.18 -6.15 1.47
CA THR A 110 -44.26 -5.43 2.13
C THR A 110 -44.99 -6.25 3.18
N GLY A 111 -44.74 -7.57 3.25
CA GLY A 111 -45.31 -8.44 4.27
C GLY A 111 -44.69 -9.82 4.24
N TYR A 112 -44.48 -10.41 5.43
CA TYR A 112 -44.02 -11.79 5.57
C TYR A 112 -44.38 -12.35 6.95
N GLU A 113 -44.35 -13.67 7.05
CA GLU A 113 -44.54 -14.41 8.29
C GLU A 113 -43.34 -15.35 8.52
N ILE A 114 -42.97 -15.55 9.80
CA ILE A 114 -42.17 -16.67 10.19
C ILE A 114 -43.07 -17.74 10.77
N GLN A 115 -42.97 -18.92 10.22
CA GLN A 115 -43.87 -20.05 10.54
C GLN A 115 -43.01 -21.25 10.95
N VAL A 116 -43.53 -22.06 11.89
CA VAL A 116 -42.84 -23.23 12.44
C VAL A 116 -43.70 -24.49 12.27
N SER A 117 -43.05 -25.64 12.26
CA SER A 117 -43.70 -26.95 12.18
C SER A 117 -42.81 -28.06 12.68
N ASP A 118 -43.39 -29.08 13.31
CA ASP A 118 -42.64 -30.30 13.70
C ASP A 118 -42.51 -31.29 12.56
N SER A 119 -43.46 -31.29 11.62
CA SER A 119 -43.49 -32.26 10.51
C SER A 119 -43.04 -31.71 9.17
N GLY A 120 -43.13 -30.38 8.97
CA GLY A 120 -42.86 -29.71 7.70
C GLY A 120 -43.93 -29.93 6.63
N ALA A 121 -45.07 -30.57 6.96
CA ALA A 121 -46.20 -30.80 6.06
C ALA A 121 -46.98 -29.51 5.78
N ASP A 122 -47.65 -29.41 4.64
CA ASP A 122 -48.30 -28.18 4.17
C ASP A 122 -49.40 -27.64 5.11
N ASP A 123 -50.04 -28.51 5.88
CA ASP A 123 -51.12 -28.22 6.80
C ASP A 123 -50.66 -28.10 8.28
N SER A 124 -49.38 -28.10 8.54
CA SER A 124 -48.82 -28.16 9.91
C SER A 124 -48.09 -26.88 10.35
N TRP A 125 -48.25 -25.80 9.63
CA TRP A 125 -47.53 -24.54 9.89
C TRP A 125 -48.31 -23.64 10.89
N GLU A 126 -47.57 -23.17 11.91
CA GLU A 126 -48.02 -22.20 12.87
C GLU A 126 -47.21 -20.90 12.69
N THR A 127 -47.89 -19.77 12.63
CA THR A 127 -47.24 -18.44 12.52
C THR A 127 -46.80 -17.98 13.90
N VAL A 128 -45.51 -17.72 14.06
CA VAL A 128 -44.89 -17.23 15.29
C VAL A 128 -44.53 -15.76 15.21
N TYR A 129 -44.39 -15.21 13.99
CA TYR A 129 -44.15 -13.79 13.75
C TYR A 129 -44.83 -13.33 12.46
N THR A 130 -45.38 -12.12 12.48
CA THR A 130 -45.96 -11.48 11.31
C THR A 130 -45.46 -10.06 11.17
N LYS A 131 -44.83 -9.78 10.01
CA LYS A 131 -44.57 -8.42 9.54
C LYS A 131 -45.70 -8.02 8.60
N ALA A 132 -46.62 -7.21 9.10
CA ALA A 132 -47.76 -6.69 8.32
C ALA A 132 -47.77 -5.17 8.40
N GLY A 133 -48.10 -4.52 7.31
CA GLY A 133 -48.33 -3.07 7.28
C GLY A 133 -48.07 -2.44 5.94
N ASP A 134 -48.57 -1.25 5.76
CA ASP A 134 -48.43 -0.47 4.50
C ASP A 134 -47.01 0.03 4.25
N GLU A 135 -46.09 -0.06 5.24
CA GLU A 135 -44.71 0.47 5.18
C GLU A 135 -43.67 -0.58 4.78
N GLY A 136 -43.99 -1.88 4.88
CA GLY A 136 -43.04 -2.95 4.54
C GLY A 136 -41.82 -3.00 5.48
N ILE A 137 -40.71 -3.52 4.96
CA ILE A 137 -39.43 -3.49 5.66
C ILE A 137 -38.77 -2.12 5.51
N SER A 138 -38.19 -1.60 6.59
CA SER A 138 -37.55 -0.28 6.60
C SER A 138 -36.09 -0.34 6.14
N GLY A 139 -35.47 -1.52 6.15
CA GLY A 139 -34.07 -1.75 5.77
C GLY A 139 -33.87 -3.12 5.12
N ILE A 140 -32.70 -3.35 4.56
CA ILE A 140 -32.33 -4.64 3.96
C ILE A 140 -31.89 -5.69 5.00
N ASN A 141 -31.82 -5.31 6.26
CA ASN A 141 -31.49 -6.20 7.36
C ASN A 141 -32.54 -6.06 8.46
N GLU A 142 -32.99 -7.17 9.02
CA GLU A 142 -33.99 -7.19 10.08
C GLU A 142 -33.61 -8.17 11.18
N ASN A 143 -33.71 -7.73 12.43
CA ASN A 143 -33.64 -8.55 13.63
C ASN A 143 -35.04 -8.75 14.18
N ILE A 144 -35.37 -9.99 14.48
CA ILE A 144 -36.68 -10.36 15.02
C ILE A 144 -36.46 -11.14 16.30
N HIS A 145 -37.02 -10.67 17.38
CA HIS A 145 -37.04 -11.35 18.67
C HIS A 145 -38.47 -11.68 19.05
N LEU A 146 -38.75 -12.95 19.35
CA LEU A 146 -40.06 -13.38 19.80
C LEU A 146 -40.22 -13.10 21.31
N GLU A 147 -41.47 -12.78 21.73
CA GLU A 147 -41.76 -12.60 23.14
C GLU A 147 -41.49 -13.87 23.98
N GLU A 148 -41.77 -15.06 23.39
CA GLU A 148 -41.51 -16.36 23.99
C GLU A 148 -40.73 -17.28 23.07
N ALA A 149 -39.84 -18.10 23.63
CA ALA A 149 -39.09 -19.09 22.87
C ALA A 149 -40.00 -20.18 22.29
N VAL A 150 -39.73 -20.60 21.06
CA VAL A 150 -40.49 -21.62 20.33
C VAL A 150 -39.62 -22.83 20.06
N THR A 151 -40.21 -24.04 20.17
CA THR A 151 -39.49 -25.27 19.82
C THR A 151 -40.12 -25.91 18.60
N ALA A 152 -39.33 -26.10 17.52
CA ALA A 152 -39.76 -26.76 16.30
C ALA A 152 -38.58 -27.31 15.52
N ARG A 153 -38.84 -28.26 14.60
CA ARG A 153 -37.83 -28.79 13.68
C ARG A 153 -37.73 -27.99 12.38
N TYR A 154 -38.85 -27.52 11.85
CA TYR A 154 -38.91 -26.81 10.60
C TYR A 154 -39.28 -25.35 10.83
N VAL A 155 -38.57 -24.44 10.17
CA VAL A 155 -38.84 -23.01 10.15
C VAL A 155 -39.07 -22.57 8.72
N ARG A 156 -40.10 -21.77 8.46
CA ARG A 156 -40.41 -21.24 7.13
C ARG A 156 -40.57 -19.73 7.17
N LEU A 157 -39.81 -19.05 6.29
CA LEU A 157 -40.05 -17.68 5.94
C LEU A 157 -41.10 -17.68 4.82
N TYR A 158 -42.30 -17.17 5.11
CA TYR A 158 -43.43 -17.10 4.18
C TYR A 158 -43.70 -15.68 3.81
N ILE A 159 -43.55 -15.30 2.51
CA ILE A 159 -43.59 -13.94 2.01
C ILE A 159 -44.80 -13.81 1.11
N ASP A 160 -45.82 -13.09 1.57
CA ASP A 160 -47.08 -12.85 0.87
C ASP A 160 -47.22 -11.41 0.35
N GLY A 161 -46.31 -10.51 0.78
CA GLY A 161 -46.28 -9.11 0.34
C GLY A 161 -44.93 -8.72 -0.23
N TYR A 162 -44.88 -8.34 -1.52
CA TYR A 162 -43.71 -7.74 -2.14
C TYR A 162 -44.09 -6.94 -3.40
N ASN A 163 -43.32 -5.92 -3.71
CA ASN A 163 -43.59 -5.01 -4.84
C ASN A 163 -42.40 -4.96 -5.81
N GLY A 164 -42.41 -4.04 -6.78
CA GLY A 164 -41.35 -3.93 -7.79
C GLY A 164 -40.08 -3.25 -7.30
N GLY A 165 -40.12 -2.57 -6.16
CA GLY A 165 -39.00 -1.76 -5.70
C GLY A 165 -38.52 -0.75 -6.76
N ASP A 166 -37.31 -0.27 -6.62
CA ASP A 166 -36.73 0.74 -7.52
C ASP A 166 -36.52 0.25 -8.96
N ASN A 167 -36.39 -1.07 -9.15
CA ASN A 167 -36.10 -1.69 -10.44
C ASN A 167 -37.36 -2.24 -11.14
N ASN A 168 -38.52 -2.08 -10.54
CA ASN A 168 -39.81 -2.65 -11.00
C ASN A 168 -39.80 -4.20 -11.14
N TRP A 169 -38.94 -4.88 -10.40
CA TRP A 169 -38.85 -6.35 -10.37
C TRP A 169 -39.59 -6.92 -9.17
N ARG A 170 -40.75 -7.49 -9.42
CA ARG A 170 -41.60 -8.15 -8.39
C ARG A 170 -41.09 -9.56 -8.10
N SER A 171 -39.99 -9.66 -7.37
CA SER A 171 -39.37 -10.91 -6.94
C SER A 171 -38.90 -10.83 -5.50
N VAL A 172 -38.73 -11.96 -4.85
CA VAL A 172 -38.15 -12.08 -3.50
C VAL A 172 -36.71 -12.48 -3.62
N SER A 173 -35.85 -11.88 -2.81
CA SER A 173 -34.43 -12.28 -2.71
C SER A 173 -33.89 -12.08 -1.30
N VAL A 174 -33.26 -13.14 -0.77
CA VAL A 174 -32.71 -13.23 0.59
C VAL A 174 -31.26 -13.69 0.51
N TYR A 175 -30.35 -12.89 1.06
CA TYR A 175 -28.96 -13.29 1.21
C TYR A 175 -28.77 -14.29 2.32
N ASP A 176 -29.35 -14.03 3.51
CA ASP A 176 -29.23 -14.94 4.65
C ASP A 176 -30.46 -14.94 5.54
N PHE A 177 -30.78 -16.10 6.10
CA PHE A 177 -31.84 -16.32 7.08
C PHE A 177 -31.27 -17.13 8.24
N GLN A 178 -31.01 -16.47 9.34
CA GLN A 178 -30.39 -17.03 10.53
C GLN A 178 -31.41 -17.28 11.65
N ILE A 179 -31.14 -18.25 12.51
CA ILE A 179 -32.03 -18.68 13.61
C ILE A 179 -31.17 -18.89 14.85
N TYR A 180 -31.57 -18.30 16.00
CA TYR A 180 -30.80 -18.35 17.24
C TYR A 180 -31.65 -18.75 18.44
N GLU A 181 -31.03 -19.43 19.42
CA GLU A 181 -31.72 -19.97 20.58
C GLU A 181 -32.32 -18.87 21.46
N ASN A 182 -31.55 -17.91 21.92
CA ASN A 182 -32.01 -16.90 22.89
C ASN A 182 -31.73 -15.46 22.47
N GLU A 183 -30.66 -15.20 21.78
CA GLU A 183 -30.12 -13.85 21.54
C GLU A 183 -29.70 -13.71 20.09
N ILE A 184 -29.97 -12.56 19.55
CA ILE A 184 -29.58 -12.26 18.18
C ILE A 184 -28.31 -11.46 18.24
N PRO A 185 -27.20 -11.91 17.59
CA PRO A 185 -26.23 -10.96 17.10
C PRO A 185 -26.94 -10.11 16.06
N SER A 186 -26.60 -8.85 16.00
CA SER A 186 -27.14 -8.00 14.94
C SER A 186 -26.91 -8.63 13.56
N THR A 187 -27.81 -8.35 12.65
CA THR A 187 -27.93 -8.99 11.36
C THR A 187 -26.84 -8.76 10.39
N VAL A 188 -25.93 -7.84 10.64
CA VAL A 188 -25.14 -7.30 9.57
C VAL A 188 -23.71 -7.37 9.96
N LEU A 189 -22.93 -7.77 9.00
CA LEU A 189 -21.48 -7.73 8.97
C LEU A 189 -20.79 -7.58 10.34
N PRO A 190 -19.83 -8.43 10.70
CA PRO A 190 -19.13 -8.42 12.00
C PRO A 190 -18.62 -7.04 12.43
N ASP A 191 -18.51 -6.09 11.50
CA ASP A 191 -17.87 -4.78 11.65
C ASP A 191 -18.84 -3.59 11.60
N GLU A 192 -20.16 -3.79 11.66
CA GLU A 192 -21.08 -2.65 11.64
C GLU A 192 -21.06 -1.89 12.95
N ASN A 193 -20.44 -0.72 12.92
CA ASN A 193 -20.49 0.23 14.03
C ASN A 193 -21.84 0.96 14.06
N TYR A 194 -22.71 0.59 15.00
CA TYR A 194 -24.05 1.20 15.13
C TYR A 194 -24.02 2.67 15.52
N SER A 195 -22.95 3.11 16.18
CA SER A 195 -22.83 4.48 16.63
C SER A 195 -22.78 5.46 15.45
N LEU A 196 -22.25 5.05 14.28
CA LEU A 196 -22.16 5.89 13.07
C LEU A 196 -23.52 6.40 12.57
N GLU A 197 -24.58 5.61 12.72
CA GLU A 197 -25.94 6.00 12.32
C GLU A 197 -26.70 6.71 13.44
N GLY A 198 -26.08 6.84 14.60
CA GLY A 198 -26.66 7.45 15.78
C GLY A 198 -26.63 8.97 15.79
N THR A 199 -27.19 9.54 16.85
CA THR A 199 -27.02 10.94 17.23
C THR A 199 -26.37 11.02 18.60
N ALA A 200 -25.46 11.97 18.83
CA ALA A 200 -24.76 12.10 20.07
C ALA A 200 -25.09 13.39 20.83
N THR A 201 -25.15 13.31 22.16
CA THR A 201 -25.25 14.46 23.07
C THR A 201 -24.26 14.30 24.22
N ALA A 202 -23.78 15.38 24.78
CA ALA A 202 -22.81 15.34 25.86
C ALA A 202 -23.12 16.33 26.97
N SER A 203 -22.56 16.11 28.18
CA SER A 203 -22.69 17.01 29.34
C SER A 203 -22.19 18.42 29.07
N ASP A 204 -21.09 18.56 28.33
CA ASP A 204 -20.52 19.80 27.82
C ASP A 204 -19.54 19.50 26.67
N TYR A 205 -18.99 20.52 26.06
CA TYR A 205 -17.91 20.40 25.08
C TYR A 205 -16.98 21.61 25.15
N GLU A 206 -15.76 21.46 24.68
CA GLU A 206 -14.81 22.56 24.59
C GLU A 206 -15.09 23.40 23.33
N PRO A 207 -15.46 24.71 23.48
CA PRO A 207 -15.76 25.55 22.35
C PRO A 207 -14.46 25.96 21.65
N THR A 208 -14.24 25.40 20.46
CA THR A 208 -13.10 25.73 19.58
C THR A 208 -13.54 26.51 18.35
N THR A 209 -12.60 27.13 17.64
CA THR A 209 -12.89 27.74 16.34
C THR A 209 -13.23 26.65 15.33
N GLY A 210 -14.47 26.61 14.88
CA GLY A 210 -14.97 25.59 13.95
C GLY A 210 -15.80 24.48 14.59
N ASP A 211 -16.03 24.51 15.90
CA ASP A 211 -16.83 23.53 16.66
C ASP A 211 -16.41 22.05 16.45
N THR A 212 -15.13 21.79 16.43
CA THR A 212 -14.52 20.50 16.11
C THR A 212 -14.48 19.49 17.28
N GLN A 213 -15.06 19.84 18.45
CA GLN A 213 -15.00 19.00 19.67
C GLN A 213 -16.39 18.75 20.27
N ARG A 214 -17.39 18.64 19.42
CA ARG A 214 -18.78 18.35 19.82
C ARG A 214 -18.99 16.84 20.00
N ALA A 215 -20.10 16.49 20.65
CA ALA A 215 -20.47 15.09 20.89
C ALA A 215 -20.52 14.23 19.61
N GLU A 216 -21.00 14.79 18.51
CA GLU A 216 -21.14 14.09 17.23
C GLU A 216 -19.78 13.68 16.64
N MET A 217 -18.70 14.35 17.02
CA MET A 217 -17.35 14.01 16.58
C MET A 217 -16.79 12.73 17.20
N ALA A 218 -17.43 12.18 18.21
CA ALA A 218 -17.05 10.90 18.81
C ALA A 218 -17.79 9.70 18.20
N ILE A 219 -18.58 9.92 17.14
CA ILE A 219 -19.32 8.87 16.43
C ILE A 219 -19.34 9.10 14.91
N ASP A 220 -18.44 9.90 14.39
CA ASP A 220 -18.42 10.27 12.96
C ASP A 220 -17.52 9.35 12.09
N GLY A 221 -16.86 8.37 12.71
CA GLY A 221 -15.95 7.42 12.06
C GLY A 221 -14.59 8.03 11.72
N ASN A 222 -14.31 9.24 12.17
CA ASN A 222 -13.08 9.95 11.90
C ASN A 222 -12.25 10.14 13.19
N LYS A 223 -11.27 9.31 13.40
CA LYS A 223 -10.38 9.33 14.58
C LYS A 223 -9.56 10.62 14.74
N LEU A 224 -9.59 11.52 13.74
CA LEU A 224 -8.95 12.84 13.80
C LEU A 224 -9.85 13.90 14.44
N THR A 225 -11.14 13.64 14.54
CA THR A 225 -12.13 14.45 15.27
C THR A 225 -12.36 13.85 16.63
N ARG A 226 -12.92 14.59 17.56
CA ARG A 226 -13.20 14.09 18.91
C ARG A 226 -14.25 14.90 19.64
N TRP A 227 -14.93 14.28 20.57
CA TRP A 227 -15.57 15.00 21.65
C TRP A 227 -14.55 15.33 22.73
N ALA A 228 -14.49 16.56 23.19
CA ALA A 228 -13.68 16.93 24.34
C ALA A 228 -14.44 17.85 25.29
N THR A 229 -14.31 17.62 26.59
CA THR A 229 -14.97 18.43 27.61
C THR A 229 -14.22 19.71 27.94
N ASN A 230 -14.93 20.76 28.32
CA ASN A 230 -14.29 22.00 28.72
C ASN A 230 -13.59 21.87 30.08
N SER A 231 -12.27 22.00 30.10
CA SER A 231 -11.45 21.89 31.32
C SER A 231 -11.81 22.90 32.42
N SER A 232 -12.43 24.02 32.07
CA SER A 232 -12.87 25.06 33.01
C SER A 232 -14.30 24.89 33.49
N SER A 233 -15.04 23.91 33.00
CA SER A 233 -16.42 23.62 33.40
C SER A 233 -16.47 23.06 34.83
N ALA A 234 -17.44 23.51 35.60
CA ALA A 234 -17.68 23.00 36.96
C ALA A 234 -18.56 21.73 37.01
N ILE A 235 -18.83 21.11 35.87
CA ILE A 235 -19.62 19.87 35.75
C ILE A 235 -18.79 18.74 36.36
N ALA A 236 -19.35 18.04 37.35
CA ALA A 236 -18.65 16.97 38.06
C ALA A 236 -18.68 15.64 37.30
N GLU A 237 -19.73 15.41 36.51
CA GLU A 237 -19.93 14.16 35.76
C GLU A 237 -19.80 14.43 34.26
N ARG A 238 -18.95 13.71 33.57
CA ARG A 238 -18.69 13.84 32.16
C ARG A 238 -19.38 12.72 31.38
N THR A 239 -20.38 13.09 30.60
CA THR A 239 -21.21 12.10 29.90
C THR A 239 -21.25 12.36 28.40
N LEU A 240 -21.21 11.25 27.63
CA LEU A 240 -21.47 11.22 26.19
C LEU A 240 -22.58 10.16 25.97
N THR A 241 -23.69 10.57 25.39
CA THR A 241 -24.83 9.69 25.12
C THR A 241 -25.05 9.57 23.62
N VAL A 242 -25.02 8.35 23.12
CA VAL A 242 -25.33 7.99 21.74
C VAL A 242 -26.75 7.43 21.69
N THR A 243 -27.59 7.98 20.83
CA THR A 243 -28.97 7.47 20.56
C THR A 243 -28.99 6.83 19.19
N LEU A 244 -29.16 5.52 19.14
CA LEU A 244 -29.25 4.74 17.91
C LEU A 244 -30.58 4.98 17.19
N PRO A 245 -30.66 4.81 15.85
CA PRO A 245 -31.91 4.96 15.08
C PRO A 245 -33.01 4.00 15.55
N ALA A 246 -32.65 2.79 15.94
CA ALA A 246 -33.52 1.76 16.52
C ALA A 246 -32.81 1.07 17.69
N SER A 247 -33.56 0.33 18.53
CA SER A 247 -32.95 -0.53 19.54
C SER A 247 -32.16 -1.63 18.85
N GLN A 248 -30.86 -1.77 19.21
CA GLN A 248 -29.94 -2.74 18.64
C GLN A 248 -29.42 -3.65 19.74
N TRP A 249 -29.07 -4.88 19.36
CA TRP A 249 -28.36 -5.79 20.22
C TRP A 249 -26.87 -5.43 20.23
N VAL A 250 -26.31 -5.07 21.39
CA VAL A 250 -24.92 -4.64 21.55
C VAL A 250 -24.22 -5.55 22.57
N GLN A 251 -23.07 -6.07 22.19
CA GLN A 251 -22.22 -6.88 23.08
C GLN A 251 -20.80 -6.33 23.22
N TYR A 252 -20.39 -5.47 22.29
CA TYR A 252 -19.04 -4.90 22.28
C TYR A 252 -19.12 -3.39 22.19
N PHE A 253 -18.25 -2.72 22.95
CA PHE A 253 -18.00 -1.29 22.81
C PHE A 253 -16.53 -1.08 22.54
N ARG A 254 -16.21 -0.19 21.63
CA ARG A 254 -14.84 0.32 21.46
C ARG A 254 -14.81 1.78 21.82
N ILE A 255 -13.86 2.17 22.68
CA ILE A 255 -13.60 3.56 23.02
C ILE A 255 -12.20 3.91 22.57
N ILE A 256 -12.10 4.92 21.72
CA ILE A 256 -10.82 5.49 21.33
C ILE A 256 -10.66 6.80 22.08
N TRP A 257 -9.82 6.74 23.11
CA TRP A 257 -9.47 7.89 23.94
C TRP A 257 -8.38 8.71 23.26
N GLU A 258 -8.40 10.04 23.44
CA GLU A 258 -7.29 10.86 22.97
C GLU A 258 -6.02 10.63 23.80
N ARG A 259 -6.15 10.36 25.13
CA ARG A 259 -5.03 10.28 26.06
C ARG A 259 -5.26 9.28 27.18
N LEU A 260 -4.15 8.85 27.82
CA LEU A 260 -4.15 7.95 28.99
C LEU A 260 -4.40 8.72 30.30
N ASN A 261 -5.48 9.47 30.39
CA ASN A 261 -5.79 10.31 31.56
C ASN A 261 -7.11 9.93 32.27
N ILE A 262 -7.75 8.84 31.88
CA ILE A 262 -9.00 8.36 32.46
C ILE A 262 -8.68 7.39 33.59
N GLU A 263 -9.25 7.60 34.78
CA GLU A 263 -9.04 6.81 35.99
C GLU A 263 -10.17 5.82 36.25
N SER A 264 -11.40 6.22 35.95
CA SER A 264 -12.60 5.36 36.10
C SER A 264 -13.74 5.82 35.22
N TYR A 265 -14.51 4.86 34.69
CA TYR A 265 -15.70 5.14 33.90
C TYR A 265 -16.68 3.96 33.92
N HIS A 266 -17.92 4.22 33.52
CA HIS A 266 -18.90 3.16 33.27
C HIS A 266 -19.72 3.41 32.00
N ILE A 267 -20.34 2.35 31.50
CA ILE A 267 -21.24 2.40 30.35
C ILE A 267 -22.62 1.99 30.81
N ASP A 268 -23.60 2.86 30.53
CA ASP A 268 -24.99 2.64 30.78
C ASP A 268 -25.75 2.45 29.47
N VAL A 269 -26.81 1.64 29.48
CA VAL A 269 -27.71 1.48 28.35
C VAL A 269 -29.19 1.63 28.75
N ALA A 270 -30.01 2.13 27.82
CA ALA A 270 -31.46 2.08 27.89
C ALA A 270 -31.99 1.41 26.63
N ALA A 271 -32.93 0.48 26.77
CA ALA A 271 -33.49 -0.28 25.65
C ALA A 271 -34.46 0.52 24.77
N ASP A 272 -34.92 1.67 25.25
CA ASP A 272 -35.85 2.56 24.61
C ASP A 272 -35.43 4.05 24.75
N ASP A 273 -36.28 4.98 24.37
CA ASP A 273 -36.02 6.42 24.49
C ASP A 273 -36.27 6.98 25.92
N SER A 274 -36.38 6.13 26.93
CA SER A 274 -36.53 6.53 28.32
C SER A 274 -35.20 6.80 29.00
N ASP A 275 -35.22 7.56 30.10
CA ASP A 275 -34.04 7.80 30.95
C ASP A 275 -33.75 6.64 31.93
N ASN A 276 -34.29 5.43 31.68
CA ASN A 276 -34.10 4.26 32.52
C ASN A 276 -32.81 3.53 32.16
N PHE A 277 -31.69 4.14 32.47
CA PHE A 277 -30.38 3.56 32.22
C PHE A 277 -30.03 2.43 33.21
N THR A 278 -29.36 1.41 32.71
CA THR A 278 -28.76 0.34 33.47
C THR A 278 -27.28 0.25 33.16
N THR A 279 -26.44 0.22 34.18
CA THR A 279 -24.97 0.07 33.98
C THR A 279 -24.68 -1.37 33.55
N VAL A 280 -24.01 -1.49 32.40
CA VAL A 280 -23.63 -2.76 31.78
C VAL A 280 -22.14 -3.05 31.87
N TYR A 281 -21.32 -2.02 32.10
CA TYR A 281 -19.90 -2.13 32.33
C TYR A 281 -19.41 -1.03 33.27
N SER A 282 -18.44 -1.32 34.13
CA SER A 282 -17.75 -0.31 34.94
C SER A 282 -16.32 -0.73 35.28
N THR A 283 -15.43 0.27 35.38
CA THR A 283 -14.04 0.09 35.79
C THR A 283 -13.58 1.22 36.72
N ASP A 284 -12.90 0.85 37.82
CA ASP A 284 -12.19 1.75 38.73
C ASP A 284 -10.66 1.71 38.49
N THR A 285 -10.23 1.07 37.40
CA THR A 285 -8.82 0.92 37.05
C THR A 285 -8.47 1.93 35.94
N PRO A 286 -7.39 2.73 36.08
CA PRO A 286 -6.96 3.63 35.04
C PRO A 286 -6.70 2.88 33.72
N ILE A 287 -7.08 3.52 32.62
CA ILE A 287 -6.83 2.97 31.29
C ILE A 287 -5.33 2.84 31.04
N THR A 288 -4.90 1.81 30.34
CA THR A 288 -3.49 1.56 29.98
C THR A 288 -3.21 1.65 28.50
N LYS A 289 -4.26 1.79 27.69
CA LYS A 289 -4.20 1.99 26.23
C LYS A 289 -5.33 2.92 25.80
N THR A 290 -5.11 3.65 24.73
CA THR A 290 -6.09 4.60 24.20
C THR A 290 -7.21 3.93 23.39
N ASN A 291 -6.98 2.76 22.85
CA ASN A 291 -7.98 1.98 22.11
C ASN A 291 -8.42 0.80 22.99
N GLU A 292 -9.61 0.89 23.57
CA GLU A 292 -10.16 -0.14 24.46
C GLU A 292 -11.35 -0.84 23.81
N LEU A 293 -11.26 -2.16 23.67
CA LEU A 293 -12.40 -3.01 23.33
C LEU A 293 -12.99 -3.58 24.62
N ILE A 294 -14.25 -3.29 24.88
CA ILE A 294 -15.01 -3.76 26.04
C ILE A 294 -15.98 -4.85 25.54
N THR A 295 -15.84 -6.04 26.10
CA THR A 295 -16.73 -7.17 25.83
C THR A 295 -17.66 -7.37 27.00
N LEU A 296 -18.97 -7.30 26.77
CA LEU A 296 -19.96 -7.65 27.80
C LEU A 296 -20.05 -9.16 27.96
N GLU A 297 -20.19 -9.65 29.19
CA GLU A 297 -20.43 -11.09 29.45
C GLU A 297 -21.69 -11.58 28.72
N LYS A 298 -22.67 -10.70 28.63
CA LYS A 298 -23.93 -10.91 27.93
C LYS A 298 -24.31 -9.64 27.18
N GLY A 299 -24.65 -9.75 25.90
CA GLY A 299 -25.13 -8.63 25.13
C GLY A 299 -26.45 -8.08 25.63
N VAL A 300 -26.76 -6.85 25.29
CA VAL A 300 -27.93 -6.11 25.77
C VAL A 300 -28.64 -5.39 24.62
N TRP A 301 -29.94 -5.22 24.74
CA TRP A 301 -30.67 -4.33 23.84
C TRP A 301 -30.44 -2.88 24.24
N ALA A 302 -29.97 -2.05 23.33
CA ALA A 302 -29.67 -0.65 23.55
C ALA A 302 -30.29 0.23 22.45
N LYS A 303 -31.08 1.18 22.84
CA LYS A 303 -31.52 2.33 22.05
C LYS A 303 -30.70 3.55 22.38
N GLN A 304 -30.30 3.69 23.62
CA GLN A 304 -29.37 4.71 24.07
C GLN A 304 -28.19 4.06 24.79
N ILE A 305 -26.99 4.56 24.52
CA ILE A 305 -25.72 4.12 25.11
C ILE A 305 -25.06 5.35 25.70
N ARG A 306 -24.72 5.32 26.98
CA ARG A 306 -24.13 6.46 27.69
C ARG A 306 -22.80 6.06 28.31
N LEU A 307 -21.73 6.71 27.85
CA LEU A 307 -20.44 6.69 28.52
C LEU A 307 -20.44 7.75 29.64
N VAL A 308 -20.09 7.33 30.83
CA VAL A 308 -19.98 8.20 32.02
C VAL A 308 -18.55 8.09 32.54
N VAL A 309 -17.81 9.19 32.54
CA VAL A 309 -16.45 9.24 33.08
C VAL A 309 -16.50 9.77 34.52
N ASP A 310 -16.17 8.90 35.47
CA ASP A 310 -16.24 9.15 36.92
C ASP A 310 -14.93 9.75 37.46
N GLY A 311 -13.79 9.36 36.86
CA GLY A 311 -12.46 9.83 37.29
C GLY A 311 -11.53 10.08 36.11
N TYR A 312 -10.87 11.23 36.14
CA TYR A 312 -9.83 11.63 35.16
C TYR A 312 -8.86 12.64 35.76
N ASN A 313 -7.68 12.74 35.19
CA ASN A 313 -6.63 13.67 35.64
C ASN A 313 -6.10 14.56 34.49
N GLY A 314 -5.01 15.28 34.73
CA GLY A 314 -4.41 16.17 33.73
C GLY A 314 -3.57 15.48 32.66
N GLY A 315 -3.32 14.19 32.83
CA GLY A 315 -2.44 13.46 31.92
C GLY A 315 -1.02 14.03 31.86
N ASP A 316 -0.33 13.72 30.79
CA ASP A 316 1.05 14.14 30.49
C ASP A 316 1.20 15.64 30.25
N ILE A 317 0.16 16.30 29.71
CA ILE A 317 0.17 17.76 29.43
C ILE A 317 -0.47 18.60 30.55
N ASN A 318 -0.85 17.98 31.65
CA ASN A 318 -1.51 18.63 32.79
C ASN A 318 -2.80 19.41 32.43
N TRP A 319 -3.61 18.87 31.52
CA TRP A 319 -4.87 19.44 31.06
C TRP A 319 -6.04 18.52 31.43
N PRO A 320 -6.77 18.80 32.56
CA PRO A 320 -7.80 17.90 33.06
C PRO A 320 -9.11 18.04 32.27
N ASN A 321 -9.25 17.28 31.18
CA ASN A 321 -10.47 17.12 30.43
C ASN A 321 -10.67 15.66 30.03
N VAL A 322 -11.89 15.32 29.63
CA VAL A 322 -12.22 14.04 28.98
C VAL A 322 -12.26 14.27 27.50
N SER A 323 -11.62 13.39 26.74
CA SER A 323 -11.62 13.47 25.29
C SER A 323 -11.69 12.07 24.66
N VAL A 324 -12.67 11.90 23.75
CA VAL A 324 -12.99 10.64 23.06
C VAL A 324 -12.98 10.89 21.55
N ALA A 325 -12.09 10.24 20.84
CA ALA A 325 -12.05 10.31 19.39
C ALA A 325 -13.23 9.50 18.81
N GLU A 326 -13.43 8.23 19.26
CA GLU A 326 -14.56 7.41 18.82
C GLU A 326 -15.18 6.63 19.98
N PHE A 327 -16.52 6.53 19.97
CA PHE A 327 -17.29 5.66 20.83
C PHE A 327 -18.20 4.77 19.99
N GLU A 328 -17.72 3.59 19.73
CA GLU A 328 -18.29 2.62 18.81
C GLU A 328 -19.09 1.55 19.55
N SER A 329 -20.11 0.98 18.89
CA SER A 329 -20.94 -0.09 19.45
C SER A 329 -21.23 -1.18 18.41
N TYR A 330 -21.08 -2.46 18.81
CA TYR A 330 -21.17 -3.61 17.92
C TYR A 330 -21.96 -4.76 18.52
N ALA A 331 -22.58 -5.57 17.69
CA ALA A 331 -23.23 -6.81 18.12
C ALA A 331 -22.26 -7.99 18.19
N MET A 332 -21.31 -8.03 17.28
CA MET A 332 -20.29 -9.07 17.24
C MET A 332 -18.93 -8.43 17.55
N GLU A 333 -17.96 -9.25 17.95
CA GLU A 333 -16.62 -8.77 18.14
C GLU A 333 -16.12 -8.13 16.84
N PRO A 334 -15.79 -6.83 16.84
CA PRO A 334 -15.23 -6.19 15.67
C PRO A 334 -13.93 -6.89 15.31
N ALA A 335 -13.68 -7.02 14.02
CA ALA A 335 -12.54 -7.76 13.51
C ALA A 335 -11.26 -7.36 14.27
N GLN A 336 -10.65 -8.32 14.94
CA GLN A 336 -9.32 -8.21 15.51
C GLN A 336 -8.34 -8.89 14.56
N ILE A 337 -7.24 -8.22 14.27
CA ILE A 337 -6.18 -8.81 13.46
C ILE A 337 -5.63 -10.02 14.21
N SER A 338 -5.80 -11.22 13.66
CA SER A 338 -5.30 -12.46 14.28
C SER A 338 -3.88 -12.77 13.79
N GLU A 339 -3.08 -13.46 14.63
CA GLU A 339 -1.77 -13.98 14.20
C GLU A 339 -1.85 -14.94 12.99
N GLY A 340 -3.00 -15.56 12.78
CA GLY A 340 -3.28 -16.46 11.66
C GLY A 340 -3.64 -15.76 10.35
N ALA A 341 -3.93 -14.44 10.39
CA ALA A 341 -4.33 -13.68 9.22
C ALA A 341 -3.25 -13.68 8.11
N SER A 342 -3.66 -13.47 6.88
CA SER A 342 -2.74 -13.17 5.77
C SER A 342 -2.29 -11.71 5.83
N ALA A 343 -1.19 -11.37 5.14
CA ALA A 343 -0.76 -9.97 5.04
C ALA A 343 -1.83 -9.10 4.35
N GLU A 344 -2.55 -9.66 3.38
CA GLU A 344 -3.65 -8.98 2.65
C GLU A 344 -4.84 -8.68 3.57
N GLU A 345 -5.24 -9.66 4.41
CA GLU A 345 -6.29 -9.44 5.41
C GLU A 345 -5.89 -8.34 6.41
N VAL A 346 -4.65 -8.37 6.91
CA VAL A 346 -4.16 -7.32 7.83
C VAL A 346 -4.15 -5.97 7.14
N ALA A 347 -3.59 -5.86 5.94
CA ALA A 347 -3.50 -4.61 5.20
C ALA A 347 -4.88 -3.97 4.95
N SER A 348 -5.89 -4.81 4.62
CA SER A 348 -7.27 -4.35 4.39
C SER A 348 -7.99 -3.87 5.67
N MET A 349 -7.49 -4.23 6.85
CA MET A 349 -8.08 -3.87 8.15
C MET A 349 -7.43 -2.64 8.79
N LEU A 350 -6.36 -2.09 8.21
CA LEU A 350 -5.68 -0.95 8.78
C LEU A 350 -6.46 0.34 8.53
N ASP A 351 -6.64 1.09 9.60
CA ASP A 351 -7.26 2.42 9.55
C ASP A 351 -6.32 3.44 8.89
N ALA A 352 -6.89 4.55 8.42
CA ALA A 352 -6.12 5.66 7.87
C ALA A 352 -5.08 6.18 8.90
N PRO A 353 -3.87 6.53 8.44
CA PRO A 353 -2.83 7.04 9.32
C PRO A 353 -3.21 8.39 9.94
N VAL A 354 -2.85 8.55 11.21
CA VAL A 354 -3.13 9.77 12.00
C VAL A 354 -1.81 10.47 12.29
N ILE A 355 -1.73 11.76 11.95
CA ILE A 355 -0.60 12.61 12.35
C ILE A 355 -0.74 12.96 13.84
N ASN A 356 0.31 12.75 14.65
CA ASN A 356 0.32 13.10 16.06
C ASN A 356 0.17 14.62 16.29
N GLU A 357 -0.15 15.03 17.52
CA GLU A 357 -0.48 16.44 17.83
C GLU A 357 0.64 17.44 17.52
N ASP A 358 1.90 17.06 17.66
CA ASP A 358 3.03 17.93 17.38
C ASP A 358 3.44 17.93 15.89
N GLY A 359 2.80 17.09 15.08
CA GLY A 359 3.02 16.98 13.63
C GLY A 359 4.39 16.40 13.27
N THR A 360 4.95 15.55 14.12
CA THR A 360 6.29 14.97 13.95
C THR A 360 6.29 13.50 13.51
N ALA A 361 5.17 12.81 13.68
CA ALA A 361 5.05 11.41 13.28
C ALA A 361 3.60 10.99 12.99
N LEU A 362 3.45 9.90 12.26
CA LEU A 362 2.22 9.14 12.19
C LEU A 362 2.07 8.26 13.43
N THR A 363 0.84 8.07 13.89
CA THR A 363 0.52 6.96 14.80
C THR A 363 0.46 5.70 13.97
N MET A 364 1.50 4.88 14.05
CA MET A 364 1.55 3.60 13.32
C MET A 364 0.56 2.59 13.90
N PRO A 365 -0.11 1.79 13.06
CA PRO A 365 -1.08 0.80 13.52
C PRO A 365 -0.44 -0.33 14.32
N GLU A 366 -1.12 -0.78 15.38
CA GLU A 366 -0.71 -1.96 16.13
C GLU A 366 -1.13 -3.23 15.35
N VAL A 367 -0.18 -4.13 15.15
CA VAL A 367 -0.39 -5.43 14.50
C VAL A 367 0.19 -6.55 15.39
N PRO A 368 -0.26 -7.83 15.20
CA PRO A 368 0.34 -8.96 15.92
C PRO A 368 1.86 -9.07 15.71
N GLU A 369 2.59 -9.65 16.68
CA GLU A 369 4.07 -9.73 16.70
C GLU A 369 4.69 -10.38 15.46
N ASN A 370 3.92 -11.18 14.71
CA ASN A 370 4.38 -11.81 13.49
C ASN A 370 4.17 -10.98 12.22
N PHE A 371 3.80 -9.71 12.36
CA PHE A 371 3.70 -8.75 11.27
C PHE A 371 4.54 -7.51 11.55
N THR A 372 5.01 -6.87 10.48
CA THR A 372 5.59 -5.53 10.51
C THR A 372 4.83 -4.63 9.55
N VAL A 373 4.76 -3.35 9.88
CA VAL A 373 4.08 -2.34 9.05
C VAL A 373 5.07 -1.22 8.75
N GLU A 374 5.18 -0.87 7.48
CA GLU A 374 5.90 0.29 6.98
C GLU A 374 4.90 1.23 6.30
N PHE A 375 5.09 2.53 6.36
CA PHE A 375 4.31 3.49 5.58
C PHE A 375 5.09 3.88 4.31
N LEU A 376 4.59 3.53 3.16
CA LEU A 376 5.21 3.88 1.87
C LEU A 376 4.56 5.16 1.33
N ALA A 377 5.21 6.29 1.57
CA ALA A 377 4.76 7.59 1.07
C ALA A 377 5.25 7.85 -0.36
N ASP A 378 4.51 8.66 -1.12
CA ASP A 378 4.96 9.18 -2.42
C ASP A 378 6.12 10.19 -2.29
N TYR A 379 6.41 10.64 -1.05
CA TYR A 379 7.56 11.46 -0.69
C TYR A 379 8.12 10.99 0.66
N GLU A 380 9.02 10.00 0.63
CA GLU A 380 9.67 9.45 1.85
C GLU A 380 10.49 10.52 2.60
N GLN A 381 10.91 11.59 1.91
CA GLN A 381 11.61 12.74 2.50
C GLN A 381 10.69 13.66 3.33
N VAL A 382 9.39 13.40 3.31
CA VAL A 382 8.39 14.10 4.14
C VAL A 382 7.82 13.18 5.19
N ILE A 383 7.51 11.93 4.84
CA ILE A 383 7.10 10.88 5.79
C ILE A 383 7.90 9.62 5.46
N ASP A 384 8.76 9.20 6.36
CA ASP A 384 9.55 8.00 6.18
C ASP A 384 8.75 6.71 6.44
N ARG A 385 9.39 5.55 6.23
CA ARG A 385 8.74 4.24 6.39
C ARG A 385 8.32 3.92 7.81
N ASP A 386 8.96 4.53 8.80
CA ASP A 386 8.63 4.39 10.22
C ASP A 386 7.52 5.36 10.64
N GLY A 387 7.05 6.22 9.72
CA GLY A 387 6.02 7.22 9.94
C GLY A 387 6.55 8.53 10.55
N ASN A 388 7.87 8.76 10.62
CA ASN A 388 8.39 10.04 11.09
C ASN A 388 8.13 11.14 10.05
N ILE A 389 7.74 12.33 10.50
CA ILE A 389 7.40 13.47 9.64
C ILE A 389 8.49 14.54 9.69
N TYR A 390 9.04 14.81 8.52
CA TYR A 390 9.99 15.91 8.28
C TYR A 390 9.25 17.05 7.61
N LYS A 391 8.94 18.10 8.37
CA LYS A 391 8.10 19.20 7.88
C LYS A 391 8.64 19.79 6.59
N PRO A 392 7.88 19.76 5.47
CA PRO A 392 8.27 20.39 4.22
C PRO A 392 8.36 21.92 4.40
N LEU A 393 8.96 22.62 3.45
CA LEU A 393 9.05 24.09 3.52
C LEU A 393 7.67 24.75 3.53
N THR A 394 6.77 24.30 2.67
CA THR A 394 5.35 24.70 2.65
C THR A 394 4.45 23.46 2.80
N GLY A 395 3.19 23.66 3.17
CA GLY A 395 2.24 22.55 3.34
C GLY A 395 2.18 21.65 2.10
N LYS A 396 2.15 20.33 2.30
CA LYS A 396 2.20 19.35 1.23
C LYS A 396 1.18 18.23 1.44
N THR A 397 0.47 17.87 0.39
CA THR A 397 -0.39 16.68 0.35
C THR A 397 0.48 15.46 0.06
N ILE A 398 0.46 14.48 0.92
CA ILE A 398 1.19 13.22 0.80
C ILE A 398 0.22 12.07 0.57
N LYS A 399 0.53 11.20 -0.37
CA LYS A 399 -0.18 9.95 -0.60
C LYS A 399 0.69 8.78 -0.19
N GLY A 400 0.08 7.76 0.40
CA GLY A 400 0.83 6.59 0.81
C GLY A 400 -0.05 5.41 1.12
N VAL A 401 0.59 4.25 1.28
CA VAL A 401 -0.03 2.98 1.67
C VAL A 401 0.71 2.38 2.84
N TYR A 402 0.05 1.58 3.66
CA TYR A 402 0.75 0.70 4.57
C TYR A 402 1.19 -0.56 3.83
N LYS A 403 2.47 -0.89 3.92
CA LYS A 403 2.99 -2.20 3.53
C LYS A 403 3.07 -3.08 4.76
N VAL A 404 2.27 -4.12 4.76
CA VAL A 404 2.25 -5.14 5.82
C VAL A 404 3.09 -6.32 5.37
N THR A 405 4.06 -6.72 6.19
CA THR A 405 4.90 -7.89 5.92
C THR A 405 4.77 -8.90 7.06
N LYS A 406 4.42 -10.14 6.74
CA LYS A 406 4.35 -11.26 7.67
C LYS A 406 5.73 -11.89 7.86
N ALA A 407 5.97 -12.54 9.01
CA ALA A 407 7.25 -13.18 9.34
C ALA A 407 7.72 -14.26 8.36
N ASP A 408 6.84 -14.81 7.51
CA ASP A 408 7.19 -15.75 6.45
C ASP A 408 7.66 -15.06 5.15
N GLY A 409 7.70 -13.71 5.12
CA GLY A 409 8.10 -12.89 3.99
C GLY A 409 6.98 -12.52 3.03
N THR A 410 5.75 -13.02 3.23
CA THR A 410 4.60 -12.57 2.44
C THR A 410 4.21 -11.14 2.83
N HIS A 411 3.83 -10.32 1.86
CA HIS A 411 3.46 -8.92 2.09
C HIS A 411 2.26 -8.51 1.24
N ALA A 412 1.58 -7.47 1.69
CA ALA A 412 0.49 -6.82 0.97
C ALA A 412 0.44 -5.32 1.31
N GLU A 413 -0.22 -4.54 0.47
CA GLU A 413 -0.42 -3.11 0.65
C GLU A 413 -1.89 -2.81 0.98
N SER A 414 -2.12 -1.78 1.80
CA SER A 414 -3.46 -1.25 2.09
C SER A 414 -4.00 -0.44 0.91
N ASP A 415 -5.23 0.06 1.02
CA ASP A 415 -5.71 1.14 0.17
C ASP A 415 -4.84 2.41 0.35
N GLU A 416 -4.82 3.28 -0.71
CA GLU A 416 -4.07 4.54 -0.68
C GLU A 416 -4.74 5.56 0.25
N PHE A 417 -3.98 6.14 1.16
CA PHE A 417 -4.39 7.24 2.03
C PHE A 417 -3.85 8.57 1.52
N THR A 418 -4.51 9.65 1.89
CA THR A 418 -4.09 11.02 1.60
C THR A 418 -3.98 11.82 2.89
N LEU A 419 -2.84 12.48 3.10
CA LEU A 419 -2.50 13.25 4.31
C LEU A 419 -2.11 14.67 3.95
N GLU A 420 -2.53 15.65 4.76
CA GLU A 420 -2.09 17.03 4.66
C GLU A 420 -1.01 17.31 5.72
N VAL A 421 0.23 17.48 5.29
CA VAL A 421 1.37 17.79 6.17
C VAL A 421 1.61 19.28 6.17
N SER A 422 1.59 19.89 7.36
CA SER A 422 1.85 21.31 7.54
C SER A 422 3.32 21.66 7.25
N GLY A 423 3.54 22.79 6.57
CA GLY A 423 4.87 23.27 6.26
C GLY A 423 5.53 24.04 7.42
N GLN A 424 6.85 24.32 7.25
CA GLN A 424 7.62 25.21 8.12
C GLN A 424 7.17 26.68 7.94
N TYR A 425 6.77 27.04 6.71
CA TYR A 425 6.30 28.36 6.33
C TYR A 425 4.84 28.29 5.88
N ALA A 426 4.10 29.39 6.10
CA ALA A 426 2.68 29.47 5.75
C ALA A 426 2.44 29.69 4.25
N ASP A 427 3.44 30.21 3.53
CA ASP A 427 3.36 30.52 2.10
C ASP A 427 4.72 30.31 1.38
N GLU A 428 4.75 30.50 0.07
CA GLU A 428 5.95 30.31 -0.78
C GLU A 428 6.97 31.47 -0.66
N GLY A 429 6.71 32.52 0.10
CA GLY A 429 7.59 33.66 0.31
C GLY A 429 7.55 34.70 -0.82
N GLU A 430 8.59 35.56 -0.89
CA GLU A 430 8.60 36.74 -1.80
C GLU A 430 9.11 36.38 -3.21
N ASN A 431 10.25 35.70 -3.33
CA ASN A 431 10.80 35.32 -4.62
C ASN A 431 10.06 34.07 -5.15
N ALA A 432 9.61 34.12 -6.39
CA ALA A 432 9.06 32.97 -7.07
C ALA A 432 10.09 31.81 -7.19
N LYS A 433 9.61 30.57 -7.17
CA LYS A 433 10.42 29.38 -7.39
C LYS A 433 11.16 29.47 -8.73
N PRO A 434 12.50 29.32 -8.76
CA PRO A 434 13.25 29.36 -10.00
C PRO A 434 12.88 28.17 -10.89
N ILE A 435 12.95 28.39 -12.21
CA ILE A 435 12.67 27.33 -13.19
C ILE A 435 13.92 26.46 -13.34
N VAL A 436 13.79 25.19 -13.06
CA VAL A 436 14.80 24.14 -13.30
C VAL A 436 14.12 22.86 -13.80
N ILE A 437 14.85 22.00 -14.42
CA ILE A 437 14.37 20.68 -14.88
C ILE A 437 15.26 19.58 -14.29
N PRO A 438 14.70 18.66 -13.50
CA PRO A 438 13.34 18.62 -12.92
C PRO A 438 13.05 19.82 -12.03
N GLU A 439 11.77 20.14 -11.86
CA GLU A 439 11.33 21.21 -10.96
C GLU A 439 11.77 20.92 -9.51
N LEU A 440 12.18 21.96 -8.77
CA LEU A 440 12.53 21.83 -7.34
C LEU A 440 11.35 21.28 -6.56
N ALA A 441 11.60 20.26 -5.73
CA ALA A 441 10.55 19.59 -4.96
C ALA A 441 9.86 20.56 -3.96
N GLU A 442 10.64 21.43 -3.31
CA GLU A 442 10.14 22.42 -2.38
C GLU A 442 10.88 23.75 -2.55
N TRP A 443 10.18 24.85 -2.28
CA TRP A 443 10.75 26.19 -2.35
C TRP A 443 10.07 27.14 -1.37
N HIS A 444 10.88 27.99 -0.71
CA HIS A 444 10.39 29.19 -0.02
C HIS A 444 11.30 30.35 -0.33
N GLY A 445 10.75 31.41 -0.96
CA GLY A 445 11.50 32.54 -1.47
C GLY A 445 11.75 33.62 -0.42
N ALA A 446 13.00 34.06 -0.27
CA ALA A 446 13.36 35.27 0.45
C ALA A 446 13.40 36.49 -0.50
N SER A 447 13.65 37.68 0.00
CA SER A 447 13.78 38.87 -0.85
C SER A 447 15.20 39.07 -1.39
N GLY A 448 15.31 39.58 -2.63
CA GLY A 448 16.55 39.91 -3.31
C GLY A 448 17.19 38.76 -4.09
N THR A 449 18.39 39.02 -4.60
CA THR A 449 19.11 38.08 -5.48
C THR A 449 20.54 37.87 -4.99
N PHE A 450 21.11 36.72 -5.33
CA PHE A 450 22.55 36.42 -5.22
C PHE A 450 23.14 36.48 -6.63
N ALA A 451 24.40 36.95 -6.74
CA ALA A 451 25.16 36.93 -7.98
C ALA A 451 26.63 36.62 -7.68
N PRO A 452 27.20 35.59 -8.31
CA PRO A 452 28.63 35.33 -8.21
C PRO A 452 29.45 36.43 -8.89
N THR A 453 30.65 36.63 -8.46
CA THR A 453 31.62 37.63 -8.96
C THR A 453 32.96 36.94 -9.27
N GLU A 454 33.91 37.69 -9.83
CA GLU A 454 35.28 37.17 -10.05
C GLU A 454 36.02 36.80 -8.76
N ALA A 455 35.53 37.25 -7.57
CA ALA A 455 36.08 36.94 -6.26
C ALA A 455 35.37 35.75 -5.58
N SER A 456 34.32 35.22 -6.19
CA SER A 456 33.56 34.06 -5.65
C SER A 456 34.37 32.79 -5.67
N ARG A 457 34.19 32.00 -4.61
CA ARG A 457 34.90 30.71 -4.43
C ARG A 457 33.89 29.58 -4.25
N ILE A 458 34.36 28.38 -4.49
CA ILE A 458 33.66 27.15 -4.07
C ILE A 458 34.36 26.66 -2.81
N VAL A 459 33.67 26.72 -1.68
CA VAL A 459 34.21 26.40 -0.35
C VAL A 459 33.64 25.06 0.08
N ILE A 460 34.51 24.13 0.46
CA ILE A 460 34.11 22.82 0.98
C ILE A 460 34.41 22.81 2.48
N ASP A 461 33.38 22.48 3.29
CA ASP A 461 33.57 22.32 4.74
C ASP A 461 34.47 21.12 5.06
N ALA A 462 35.12 21.15 6.22
CA ALA A 462 36.03 20.10 6.65
C ALA A 462 35.38 18.71 6.73
N ASN A 463 34.10 18.65 7.02
CA ASN A 463 33.33 17.39 7.10
C ASN A 463 32.78 16.92 5.73
N ALA A 464 32.86 17.74 4.68
CA ALA A 464 32.24 17.50 3.38
C ALA A 464 33.23 17.08 2.29
N SER A 465 34.53 16.93 2.57
CA SER A 465 35.56 16.66 1.55
C SER A 465 35.25 15.41 0.70
N ASP A 466 34.73 14.35 1.33
CA ASP A 466 34.48 13.07 0.64
C ASP A 466 33.27 13.14 -0.29
N ILE A 467 32.26 13.96 0.05
CA ILE A 467 31.01 14.02 -0.72
C ILE A 467 30.99 15.21 -1.70
N ALA A 468 31.71 16.29 -1.43
CA ALA A 468 31.57 17.53 -2.20
C ALA A 468 32.73 17.82 -3.15
N THR A 469 33.84 17.08 -3.10
CA THR A 469 35.00 17.38 -3.97
C THR A 469 34.64 17.25 -5.46
N ALA A 470 34.03 16.15 -5.90
CA ALA A 470 33.61 15.96 -7.28
C ALA A 470 32.56 16.98 -7.72
N ALA A 471 31.60 17.30 -6.85
CA ALA A 471 30.58 18.32 -7.09
C ALA A 471 31.20 19.72 -7.32
N ALA A 472 32.17 20.08 -6.47
CA ALA A 472 32.89 21.36 -6.57
C ALA A 472 33.71 21.48 -7.86
N GLU A 473 34.41 20.40 -8.22
CA GLU A 473 35.21 20.35 -9.47
C GLU A 473 34.32 20.44 -10.70
N ALA A 474 33.17 19.74 -10.70
CA ALA A 474 32.20 19.81 -11.77
C ALA A 474 31.55 21.21 -11.88
N LEU A 475 31.17 21.82 -10.74
CA LEU A 475 30.64 23.19 -10.74
C LEU A 475 31.68 24.21 -11.26
N GLN A 476 32.95 24.07 -10.84
CA GLN A 476 34.03 24.92 -11.32
C GLN A 476 34.21 24.84 -12.84
N ALA A 477 34.27 23.61 -13.35
CA ALA A 477 34.47 23.38 -14.79
C ALA A 477 33.29 23.88 -15.62
N ASP A 478 32.08 23.45 -15.30
CA ASP A 478 30.89 23.76 -16.08
C ASP A 478 30.52 25.26 -15.99
N TYR A 479 30.71 25.89 -14.81
CA TYR A 479 30.48 27.32 -14.66
C TYR A 479 31.53 28.16 -15.44
N ALA A 480 32.79 27.69 -15.48
CA ALA A 480 33.84 28.35 -16.28
C ALA A 480 33.53 28.27 -17.79
N ASP A 481 33.00 27.13 -18.24
CA ASP A 481 32.60 26.97 -19.64
C ASP A 481 31.40 27.88 -20.01
N GLU A 482 30.45 28.07 -19.11
CA GLU A 482 29.28 28.90 -19.38
C GLU A 482 29.50 30.41 -19.21
N SER A 483 30.25 30.79 -18.15
CA SER A 483 30.41 32.19 -17.77
C SER A 483 31.75 32.83 -18.19
N GLY A 484 32.75 31.99 -18.46
CA GLY A 484 34.14 32.40 -18.63
C GLY A 484 34.88 32.72 -17.32
N MET A 485 34.24 32.52 -16.15
CA MET A 485 34.84 32.77 -14.84
C MET A 485 35.21 31.46 -14.17
N THR A 486 36.47 31.35 -13.74
CA THR A 486 36.94 30.19 -12.94
C THR A 486 36.98 30.55 -11.46
N MET A 487 36.21 29.84 -10.64
CA MET A 487 36.21 30.01 -9.19
C MET A 487 37.29 29.18 -8.53
N GLU A 488 37.92 29.69 -7.46
CA GLU A 488 38.86 28.91 -6.65
C GLU A 488 38.12 27.91 -5.78
N ILE A 489 38.57 26.65 -5.73
CA ILE A 489 38.10 25.65 -4.78
C ILE A 489 38.93 25.75 -3.49
N VAL A 490 38.27 26.02 -2.35
CA VAL A 490 38.91 26.17 -1.04
C VAL A 490 38.40 25.06 -0.11
N LYS A 491 39.28 24.17 0.34
CA LYS A 491 38.97 23.14 1.33
C LYS A 491 39.16 23.67 2.73
N ASP A 492 38.30 23.22 3.66
CA ASP A 492 38.33 23.56 5.09
C ASP A 492 38.20 25.07 5.33
N GLY A 493 37.50 25.77 4.45
CA GLY A 493 37.33 27.21 4.47
C GLY A 493 36.05 27.70 5.16
N THR A 494 36.02 29.00 5.52
CA THR A 494 34.79 29.65 5.92
C THR A 494 34.22 30.44 4.75
N PRO A 495 32.92 30.33 4.44
CA PRO A 495 32.30 31.01 3.34
C PRO A 495 32.22 32.53 3.57
N GLN A 496 32.28 33.31 2.51
CA GLN A 496 32.09 34.75 2.46
C GLN A 496 30.93 35.11 1.52
N ALA A 497 30.48 36.33 1.55
CA ALA A 497 29.45 36.77 0.62
C ALA A 497 29.93 36.56 -0.84
N GLY A 498 29.10 35.96 -1.65
CA GLY A 498 29.38 35.59 -3.03
C GLY A 498 29.89 34.14 -3.25
N ASP A 499 30.21 33.39 -2.21
CA ASP A 499 30.73 32.02 -2.30
C ASP A 499 29.62 30.99 -2.47
N PHE A 500 30.00 29.81 -2.98
CA PHE A 500 29.23 28.56 -2.91
C PHE A 500 29.86 27.67 -1.83
N TYR A 501 29.07 27.23 -0.84
CA TYR A 501 29.56 26.50 0.32
C TYR A 501 28.90 25.14 0.45
N PHE A 502 29.69 24.08 0.47
CA PHE A 502 29.22 22.70 0.57
C PHE A 502 29.50 22.14 1.96
N VAL A 503 28.46 21.56 2.59
CA VAL A 503 28.48 21.00 3.94
C VAL A 503 27.88 19.59 3.89
N ALA A 504 28.49 18.64 4.62
CA ALA A 504 27.86 17.34 4.84
C ALA A 504 26.82 17.44 5.96
N ASP A 505 25.65 16.89 5.72
CA ASP A 505 24.53 16.89 6.66
C ASP A 505 23.88 15.49 6.70
N ALA A 506 24.39 14.65 7.60
CA ALA A 506 23.88 13.28 7.78
C ALA A 506 22.49 13.22 8.42
N GLU A 507 21.94 14.36 8.88
CA GLU A 507 20.62 14.47 9.48
C GLU A 507 19.61 15.15 8.54
N SER A 508 19.97 15.33 7.27
CA SER A 508 19.12 16.03 6.30
C SER A 508 17.82 15.31 5.97
N MET A 509 17.80 13.99 6.09
CA MET A 509 16.71 13.09 5.72
C MET A 509 16.23 13.27 4.27
N LEU A 510 17.16 13.61 3.38
CA LEU A 510 16.89 13.83 1.96
C LEU A 510 17.45 12.71 1.07
N ASP A 511 17.97 11.64 1.70
CA ASP A 511 18.55 10.45 1.08
C ASP A 511 19.80 10.74 0.21
N GLU A 512 20.21 9.73 -0.57
CA GLU A 512 21.42 9.80 -1.36
C GLU A 512 21.42 10.91 -2.40
N GLU A 513 20.26 11.22 -2.97
CA GLU A 513 20.12 12.14 -4.09
C GLU A 513 19.62 13.53 -3.69
N GLY A 514 19.13 13.67 -2.48
CA GLY A 514 18.55 14.93 -2.02
C GLY A 514 19.58 15.91 -1.47
N TYR A 515 19.19 17.17 -1.44
CA TYR A 515 19.97 18.26 -0.85
C TYR A 515 19.07 19.39 -0.34
N LEU A 516 19.58 20.13 0.64
CA LEU A 516 19.05 21.42 1.04
C LEU A 516 19.98 22.51 0.50
N MET A 517 19.42 23.53 -0.20
CA MET A 517 20.19 24.66 -0.67
C MET A 517 19.56 25.97 -0.19
N GLU A 518 20.35 26.75 0.56
CA GLU A 518 19.99 28.08 1.02
C GLU A 518 20.74 29.12 0.18
N ILE A 519 20.01 29.99 -0.51
CA ILE A 519 20.52 31.06 -1.34
C ILE A 519 20.38 32.37 -0.56
N GLY A 520 21.46 32.78 0.12
CA GLY A 520 21.56 33.98 0.94
C GLY A 520 22.55 34.97 0.35
N ASP A 521 23.46 35.53 1.23
CA ASP A 521 24.61 36.28 0.79
C ASP A 521 25.72 35.39 0.20
N HIS A 522 25.72 34.13 0.52
CA HIS A 522 26.40 33.02 -0.15
C HIS A 522 25.39 31.91 -0.36
N VAL A 523 25.70 30.95 -1.22
CA VAL A 523 24.87 29.76 -1.44
C VAL A 523 25.41 28.63 -0.56
N THR A 524 24.62 28.12 0.37
CA THR A 524 24.96 26.95 1.18
C THR A 524 24.24 25.72 0.65
N VAL A 525 24.97 24.67 0.34
CA VAL A 525 24.46 23.36 -0.03
C VAL A 525 24.76 22.39 1.11
N LYS A 526 23.73 21.69 1.58
CA LYS A 526 23.83 20.61 2.55
C LYS A 526 23.35 19.32 1.88
N ALA A 527 24.17 18.28 1.91
CA ALA A 527 23.85 16.98 1.33
C ALA A 527 24.35 15.86 2.24
N GLU A 528 23.68 14.76 2.23
CA GLU A 528 24.11 13.56 2.95
C GLU A 528 25.15 12.77 2.18
N GLN A 529 24.99 12.67 0.86
CA GLN A 529 25.82 11.88 -0.05
C GLN A 529 26.34 12.71 -1.24
N ALA A 530 27.31 12.14 -1.95
CA ALA A 530 27.97 12.80 -3.08
C ALA A 530 26.99 13.11 -4.23
N THR A 531 26.02 12.25 -4.48
CA THR A 531 25.03 12.43 -5.54
C THR A 531 24.16 13.66 -5.28
N GLY A 532 23.65 13.86 -4.06
CA GLY A 532 22.89 15.05 -3.68
C GLY A 532 23.72 16.34 -3.81
N ALA A 533 25.00 16.32 -3.39
CA ALA A 533 25.92 17.43 -3.59
C ALA A 533 26.10 17.74 -5.08
N TYR A 534 26.24 16.71 -5.92
CA TYR A 534 26.40 16.87 -7.38
C TYR A 534 25.11 17.43 -8.03
N TRP A 535 23.92 16.88 -7.67
CA TRP A 535 22.63 17.37 -8.20
C TRP A 535 22.35 18.82 -7.87
N SER A 536 22.79 19.30 -6.70
CA SER A 536 22.68 20.72 -6.33
C SER A 536 23.40 21.63 -7.33
N THR A 537 24.56 21.20 -7.83
CA THR A 537 25.33 21.97 -8.81
C THR A 537 24.59 22.10 -10.15
N ARG A 538 23.82 21.08 -10.52
CA ARG A 538 22.99 21.12 -11.74
C ARG A 538 21.85 22.13 -11.60
N SER A 539 21.22 22.20 -10.42
CA SER A 539 20.24 23.26 -10.14
C SER A 539 20.87 24.64 -10.12
N ILE A 540 22.03 24.82 -9.49
CA ILE A 540 22.77 26.08 -9.49
C ILE A 540 23.01 26.58 -10.92
N LEU A 541 23.57 25.74 -11.79
CA LEU A 541 23.87 26.09 -13.18
C LEU A 541 22.60 26.46 -13.95
N GLN A 542 21.53 25.67 -13.82
CA GLN A 542 20.27 25.97 -14.50
C GLN A 542 19.65 27.29 -14.01
N ILE A 543 19.68 27.56 -12.70
CA ILE A 543 19.15 28.82 -12.14
C ILE A 543 19.97 30.00 -12.66
N LEU A 544 21.30 29.95 -12.60
CA LEU A 544 22.17 31.02 -13.12
C LEU A 544 21.96 31.28 -14.61
N LYS A 545 21.88 30.22 -15.41
CA LYS A 545 21.68 30.32 -16.85
C LYS A 545 20.35 30.97 -17.23
N GLN A 546 19.28 30.65 -16.49
CA GLN A 546 17.94 31.15 -16.81
C GLN A 546 17.63 32.54 -16.22
N ASN A 547 18.46 33.02 -15.29
CA ASN A 547 18.28 34.31 -14.61
C ASN A 547 19.47 35.28 -14.87
N ASP A 548 20.05 35.24 -16.06
CA ASP A 548 21.12 36.16 -16.48
C ASP A 548 22.30 36.21 -15.49
N GLY A 549 22.73 35.06 -14.98
CA GLY A 549 23.85 34.92 -14.05
C GLY A 549 23.52 35.27 -12.59
N THR A 550 22.24 35.33 -12.21
CA THR A 550 21.81 35.58 -10.82
C THR A 550 20.95 34.43 -10.30
N MET A 551 20.77 34.36 -8.98
CA MET A 551 19.87 33.41 -8.33
C MET A 551 18.91 34.15 -7.39
N PRO A 552 17.58 33.88 -7.41
CA PRO A 552 16.67 34.43 -6.44
C PRO A 552 17.03 33.88 -5.04
N LYS A 553 17.07 34.75 -4.02
CA LYS A 553 17.31 34.30 -2.64
C LYS A 553 16.13 33.52 -2.13
N GLY A 554 16.39 32.45 -1.38
CA GLY A 554 15.40 31.53 -0.83
C GLY A 554 16.03 30.25 -0.35
N ILE A 555 15.19 29.29 -0.04
CA ILE A 555 15.61 27.96 0.43
C ILE A 555 14.84 26.87 -0.34
N THR A 556 15.53 25.82 -0.71
CA THR A 556 14.92 24.64 -1.30
C THR A 556 15.37 23.37 -0.58
N ARG A 557 14.44 22.45 -0.34
CA ARG A 557 14.69 21.03 -0.11
C ARG A 557 14.35 20.33 -1.41
N ASP A 558 15.33 19.75 -2.06
CA ASP A 558 15.16 19.12 -3.37
C ASP A 558 15.56 17.65 -3.33
N TYR A 559 14.69 16.80 -3.85
CA TYR A 559 14.80 15.35 -3.82
C TYR A 559 13.96 14.74 -4.95
N PRO A 560 14.30 13.54 -5.45
CA PRO A 560 13.56 12.93 -6.53
C PRO A 560 12.20 12.40 -6.04
N LYS A 561 11.20 12.46 -6.93
CA LYS A 561 9.91 11.80 -6.72
C LYS A 561 9.95 10.31 -7.13
N PHE A 562 10.75 9.99 -8.13
CA PHE A 562 10.89 8.64 -8.67
C PHE A 562 12.30 8.14 -8.42
N GLU A 563 12.42 6.95 -7.87
CA GLU A 563 13.70 6.29 -7.62
C GLU A 563 14.50 6.08 -8.92
N VAL A 564 13.84 5.59 -9.96
CA VAL A 564 14.46 5.36 -11.27
C VAL A 564 14.04 6.43 -12.27
N ARG A 565 15.02 7.15 -12.84
CA ARG A 565 14.86 8.13 -13.91
C ARG A 565 15.81 7.77 -15.03
N GLY A 566 15.45 6.70 -15.74
CA GLY A 566 16.31 5.99 -16.68
C GLY A 566 16.20 6.41 -18.13
N PHE A 567 17.26 6.12 -18.87
CA PHE A 567 17.30 6.14 -20.31
C PHE A 567 18.00 4.88 -20.83
N MET A 568 17.57 4.33 -21.95
CA MET A 568 18.18 3.17 -22.57
C MET A 568 18.68 3.49 -23.97
N LEU A 569 19.86 2.98 -24.33
CA LEU A 569 20.43 3.10 -25.67
C LEU A 569 20.87 1.73 -26.19
N ASP A 570 20.32 1.35 -27.34
CA ASP A 570 20.75 0.17 -28.08
C ASP A 570 22.00 0.49 -28.91
N VAL A 571 23.15 0.00 -28.41
CA VAL A 571 24.44 0.12 -29.06
C VAL A 571 24.81 -1.13 -29.88
N ALA A 572 24.05 -2.20 -29.72
CA ALA A 572 24.27 -3.46 -30.41
C ALA A 572 23.86 -3.38 -31.88
N ARG A 573 22.60 -3.00 -32.11
CA ARG A 573 22.08 -2.84 -33.50
C ARG A 573 22.72 -1.67 -34.21
N LYS A 574 22.96 -0.58 -33.46
CA LYS A 574 23.61 0.62 -34.03
C LYS A 574 24.73 1.06 -33.10
N PRO A 575 26.01 0.86 -33.51
CA PRO A 575 27.14 1.18 -32.65
C PRO A 575 27.19 2.67 -32.31
N ALA A 576 27.52 2.97 -31.04
CA ALA A 576 27.82 4.30 -30.55
C ALA A 576 29.24 4.36 -30.03
N SER A 577 29.95 5.46 -30.19
CA SER A 577 31.29 5.64 -29.64
C SER A 577 31.23 5.83 -28.12
N MET A 578 32.33 5.54 -27.41
CA MET A 578 32.43 5.83 -25.97
C MET A 578 32.18 7.31 -25.68
N GLU A 579 32.68 8.22 -26.54
CA GLU A 579 32.42 9.66 -26.45
C GLU A 579 30.93 9.98 -26.54
N THR A 580 30.17 9.23 -27.34
CA THR A 580 28.71 9.39 -27.42
C THR A 580 28.04 8.96 -26.11
N LEU A 581 28.43 7.81 -25.52
CA LEU A 581 27.91 7.36 -24.23
C LEU A 581 28.20 8.37 -23.13
N GLN A 582 29.44 8.86 -23.06
CA GLN A 582 29.84 9.88 -22.10
C GLN A 582 29.05 11.18 -22.26
N SER A 583 28.76 11.58 -23.52
CA SER A 583 27.92 12.75 -23.78
C SER A 583 26.46 12.54 -23.30
N VAL A 584 25.91 11.35 -23.52
CA VAL A 584 24.56 11.00 -23.01
C VAL A 584 24.55 11.06 -21.48
N VAL A 585 25.54 10.51 -20.80
CA VAL A 585 25.64 10.58 -19.33
C VAL A 585 25.69 12.03 -18.83
N LYS A 586 26.46 12.90 -19.48
CA LYS A 586 26.50 14.33 -19.11
C LYS A 586 25.16 15.02 -19.22
N GLU A 587 24.41 14.75 -20.30
CA GLU A 587 23.06 15.28 -20.48
C GLU A 587 22.09 14.69 -19.42
N MET A 588 22.16 13.38 -19.17
CA MET A 588 21.37 12.73 -18.13
C MET A 588 21.67 13.36 -16.76
N ALA A 589 22.92 13.50 -16.40
CA ALA A 589 23.34 14.12 -15.14
C ALA A 589 22.87 15.57 -15.02
N TYR A 590 22.89 16.35 -16.12
CA TYR A 590 22.38 17.74 -16.12
C TYR A 590 20.90 17.83 -15.75
N TYR A 591 20.11 16.83 -16.15
CA TYR A 591 18.68 16.70 -15.82
C TYR A 591 18.40 15.74 -14.66
N LYS A 592 19.40 15.38 -13.86
CA LYS A 592 19.27 14.49 -12.69
C LYS A 592 18.62 13.14 -13.00
N MET A 593 18.86 12.59 -14.21
CA MET A 593 18.54 11.21 -14.53
C MET A 593 19.64 10.31 -14.01
N ASN A 594 19.27 9.12 -13.46
CA ASN A 594 20.18 8.32 -12.67
C ASN A 594 20.50 6.91 -13.17
N ASP A 595 19.74 6.35 -14.14
CA ASP A 595 20.00 5.01 -14.67
C ASP A 595 20.14 5.02 -16.18
N PHE A 596 21.30 4.61 -16.67
CA PHE A 596 21.58 4.47 -18.09
C PHE A 596 21.72 3.00 -18.49
N ALA A 597 20.69 2.43 -19.08
CA ALA A 597 20.73 1.07 -19.61
C ALA A 597 21.44 1.05 -20.97
N VAL A 598 22.46 0.23 -21.08
CA VAL A 598 23.25 0.03 -22.29
C VAL A 598 23.00 -1.37 -22.82
N HIS A 599 22.25 -1.46 -23.91
CA HIS A 599 21.90 -2.73 -24.58
C HIS A 599 23.07 -3.16 -25.49
N LEU A 600 23.81 -4.18 -25.05
CA LEU A 600 25.15 -4.52 -25.57
C LEU A 600 25.15 -5.62 -26.63
N ASN A 601 24.05 -6.39 -26.77
CA ASN A 601 23.90 -7.42 -27.79
C ASN A 601 22.48 -7.44 -28.35
N ASP A 602 22.35 -7.91 -29.59
CA ASP A 602 21.03 -8.10 -30.19
C ASP A 602 21.08 -9.09 -31.35
N ASN A 603 19.95 -9.15 -32.08
CA ASN A 603 19.72 -9.98 -33.26
C ASN A 603 20.41 -9.46 -34.50
N LEU A 604 20.28 -10.22 -35.59
CA LEU A 604 20.72 -9.85 -36.94
C LEU A 604 19.89 -8.66 -37.44
N ILE A 605 20.57 -7.61 -38.04
CA ILE A 605 19.93 -6.44 -38.58
C ILE A 605 19.69 -6.64 -40.07
N PHE A 606 18.52 -6.20 -40.59
CA PHE A 606 18.14 -6.26 -42.00
C PHE A 606 18.27 -7.66 -42.60
N TYR A 607 17.98 -8.70 -41.81
CA TYR A 607 18.05 -10.09 -42.29
C TYR A 607 17.06 -10.39 -43.42
N GLU A 608 16.01 -9.62 -43.54
CA GLU A 608 15.01 -9.67 -44.60
C GLU A 608 15.56 -9.25 -45.97
N ASP A 609 16.69 -8.57 -46.03
CA ASP A 609 17.34 -8.14 -47.27
C ASP A 609 18.14 -9.26 -47.94
N TYR A 610 18.27 -10.43 -47.26
CA TYR A 610 19.01 -11.59 -47.75
C TYR A 610 18.09 -12.65 -48.35
N GLU A 611 18.63 -13.43 -49.33
CA GLU A 611 17.83 -14.40 -50.05
C GLU A 611 17.26 -15.53 -49.19
N ASN A 612 17.96 -15.86 -48.14
CA ASN A 612 17.55 -16.95 -47.22
C ASN A 612 18.18 -16.80 -45.81
N ALA A 613 17.70 -17.56 -44.87
CA ALA A 613 18.16 -17.52 -43.47
C ALA A 613 19.63 -17.94 -43.27
N GLU A 614 20.19 -18.76 -44.13
CA GLU A 614 21.58 -19.19 -44.05
C GLU A 614 22.50 -18.05 -44.48
N GLU A 615 22.18 -17.36 -45.56
CA GLU A 615 22.91 -16.17 -46.04
C GLU A 615 22.78 -15.02 -45.02
N ALA A 616 21.61 -14.78 -44.46
CA ALA A 616 21.39 -13.76 -43.44
C ALA A 616 22.26 -14.03 -42.20
N ARG A 617 22.34 -15.25 -41.70
CA ARG A 617 23.19 -15.63 -40.56
C ARG A 617 24.70 -15.37 -40.84
N GLU A 618 25.13 -15.57 -42.07
CA GLU A 618 26.52 -15.31 -42.45
C GLU A 618 26.85 -13.84 -42.59
N LEU A 619 26.00 -13.11 -43.25
CA LEU A 619 26.30 -11.79 -43.80
C LEU A 619 25.62 -10.64 -43.02
N ALA A 620 24.45 -10.88 -42.44
CA ALA A 620 23.75 -9.83 -41.72
C ALA A 620 24.54 -9.36 -40.51
N TYR A 621 24.44 -8.07 -40.24
CA TYR A 621 25.12 -7.43 -39.15
C TYR A 621 24.46 -7.83 -37.79
N THR A 622 25.28 -8.12 -36.82
CA THR A 622 24.91 -8.21 -35.40
C THR A 622 26.11 -7.90 -34.55
N GLY A 623 25.92 -7.42 -33.35
CA GLY A 623 27.03 -7.02 -32.48
C GLY A 623 26.87 -7.45 -31.03
N PHE A 624 28.01 -7.83 -30.45
CA PHE A 624 28.28 -7.77 -29.04
C PHE A 624 29.37 -6.74 -28.80
N ARG A 625 29.09 -5.72 -27.98
CA ARG A 625 29.89 -4.48 -27.93
C ARG A 625 30.91 -4.44 -26.83
N LEU A 626 31.01 -5.45 -25.98
CA LEU A 626 31.97 -5.46 -24.89
C LEU A 626 33.11 -6.45 -25.19
N GLU A 627 34.35 -6.07 -24.86
CA GLU A 627 35.51 -6.95 -24.96
C GLU A 627 35.27 -8.20 -24.15
N SER A 628 35.44 -9.39 -24.76
CA SER A 628 35.28 -10.70 -24.13
C SER A 628 36.46 -11.60 -24.36
N ASP A 629 36.82 -12.38 -23.36
CA ASP A 629 37.83 -13.45 -23.44
C ASP A 629 37.25 -14.77 -23.95
N ILE A 630 35.91 -14.86 -24.14
CA ILE A 630 35.24 -16.03 -24.68
C ILE A 630 35.60 -16.17 -26.16
N LYS A 631 36.49 -17.11 -26.45
CA LYS A 631 37.03 -17.38 -27.81
C LYS A 631 36.73 -18.78 -28.31
N GLU A 632 36.18 -19.62 -27.45
CA GLU A 632 35.83 -21.00 -27.79
C GLU A 632 34.34 -21.17 -27.96
N GLY A 633 33.99 -21.65 -29.07
CA GLY A 633 32.65 -21.98 -29.41
C GLY A 633 32.45 -22.07 -30.90
N GLY A 634 33.47 -21.68 -31.61
CA GLY A 634 33.62 -21.82 -33.04
C GLY A 634 32.30 -21.79 -33.82
N ASN A 635 32.08 -20.78 -34.58
CA ASN A 635 30.88 -20.68 -35.40
C ASN A 635 30.94 -21.61 -36.62
N GLY A 636 31.13 -22.92 -36.44
CA GLY A 636 31.07 -23.92 -37.51
C GLY A 636 32.07 -23.74 -38.65
N GLY A 637 33.21 -23.09 -38.41
CA GLY A 637 34.27 -22.93 -39.40
C GLY A 637 34.33 -21.55 -40.11
N LEU A 638 33.52 -20.61 -39.70
CA LEU A 638 33.50 -19.27 -40.27
C LEU A 638 34.59 -18.31 -39.75
N ASN A 639 35.62 -18.79 -39.04
CA ASN A 639 36.69 -17.98 -38.48
C ASN A 639 36.29 -16.80 -37.59
N LYS A 640 35.07 -16.86 -37.05
CA LYS A 640 34.56 -15.86 -36.09
C LYS A 640 34.61 -16.42 -34.69
N ALA A 641 35.85 -16.73 -34.24
CA ALA A 641 36.04 -17.30 -32.92
C ALA A 641 35.82 -16.29 -31.78
N ASP A 642 35.81 -15.02 -32.11
CA ASP A 642 35.72 -13.95 -31.16
C ASP A 642 34.24 -13.56 -30.99
N LEU A 643 33.78 -13.50 -29.74
CA LEU A 643 32.42 -13.06 -29.40
C LEU A 643 32.24 -11.58 -29.70
N THR A 644 33.22 -10.76 -29.33
CA THR A 644 33.21 -9.31 -29.51
C THR A 644 33.29 -8.90 -30.98
N ASN A 645 32.49 -7.92 -31.40
CA ASN A 645 32.58 -7.32 -32.72
C ASN A 645 33.88 -6.53 -32.90
N LYS A 646 34.55 -6.73 -34.03
CA LYS A 646 35.84 -6.07 -34.31
C LYS A 646 35.71 -4.67 -34.92
N ASP A 647 34.56 -4.33 -35.47
CA ASP A 647 34.32 -3.04 -36.09
C ASP A 647 34.17 -1.91 -35.10
N MET A 648 33.45 -2.21 -33.99
CA MET A 648 33.27 -1.32 -32.86
C MET A 648 32.93 -2.08 -31.61
N TYR A 649 33.67 -1.84 -30.55
CA TYR A 649 33.47 -2.40 -29.24
C TYR A 649 34.12 -1.52 -28.18
N TYR A 650 33.73 -1.71 -26.93
CA TYR A 650 34.35 -1.10 -25.77
C TYR A 650 35.29 -2.10 -25.12
N THR A 651 36.52 -1.68 -24.86
CA THR A 651 37.43 -2.49 -24.03
C THR A 651 36.92 -2.58 -22.60
N LYS A 652 37.27 -3.64 -21.89
CA LYS A 652 36.91 -3.76 -20.46
C LYS A 652 37.39 -2.55 -19.65
N ALA A 653 38.60 -2.04 -19.95
CA ALA A 653 39.15 -0.86 -19.30
C ALA A 653 38.30 0.41 -19.57
N GLU A 654 37.97 0.68 -20.84
CA GLU A 654 37.17 1.85 -21.20
C GLU A 654 35.76 1.81 -20.60
N PHE A 655 35.14 0.61 -20.58
CA PHE A 655 33.79 0.48 -20.03
C PHE A 655 33.77 0.57 -18.50
N ARG A 656 34.79 0.03 -17.83
CA ARG A 656 34.99 0.21 -16.39
C ARG A 656 35.16 1.69 -16.02
N ASP A 657 36.07 2.38 -16.72
CA ASP A 657 36.32 3.81 -16.48
C ASP A 657 35.04 4.62 -16.74
N PHE A 658 34.28 4.27 -17.79
CA PHE A 658 32.97 4.85 -18.06
C PHE A 658 31.96 4.63 -16.90
N ILE A 659 31.90 3.43 -16.32
CA ILE A 659 31.06 3.15 -15.15
C ILE A 659 31.45 4.05 -13.98
N LEU A 660 32.74 4.15 -13.66
CA LEU A 660 33.23 4.93 -12.52
C LEU A 660 32.99 6.44 -12.72
N ASP A 661 33.26 6.95 -13.90
CA ASP A 661 33.05 8.37 -14.25
C ASP A 661 31.56 8.73 -14.23
N SER A 662 30.71 7.82 -14.71
CA SER A 662 29.24 8.01 -14.69
C SER A 662 28.71 8.02 -13.26
N ARG A 663 29.16 7.09 -12.42
CA ARG A 663 28.81 7.00 -10.99
C ARG A 663 29.21 8.29 -10.23
N ALA A 664 30.36 8.88 -10.55
CA ALA A 664 30.78 10.15 -9.96
C ALA A 664 29.85 11.33 -10.35
N MET A 665 29.10 11.20 -11.42
CA MET A 665 28.07 12.15 -11.87
C MET A 665 26.65 11.75 -11.40
N GLY A 666 26.51 10.73 -10.54
CA GLY A 666 25.21 10.24 -10.06
C GLY A 666 24.42 9.42 -11.09
N VAL A 667 25.09 8.88 -12.13
CA VAL A 667 24.42 8.06 -13.15
C VAL A 667 24.95 6.63 -13.07
N ASN A 668 24.08 5.68 -12.75
CA ASN A 668 24.36 4.26 -12.75
C ASN A 668 24.33 3.72 -14.19
N ILE A 669 25.34 2.95 -14.56
CA ILE A 669 25.31 2.21 -15.81
C ILE A 669 24.70 0.84 -15.56
N VAL A 670 23.65 0.51 -16.30
CA VAL A 670 22.95 -0.78 -16.27
C VAL A 670 23.30 -1.54 -17.55
N PRO A 671 24.34 -2.40 -17.54
CA PRO A 671 24.69 -3.18 -18.71
C PRO A 671 23.66 -4.28 -18.95
N GLU A 672 23.23 -4.43 -20.20
CA GLU A 672 22.26 -5.45 -20.59
C GLU A 672 22.89 -6.48 -21.55
N PHE A 673 22.73 -7.75 -21.18
CA PHE A 673 22.95 -8.90 -22.06
C PHE A 673 21.65 -9.62 -22.25
N ASP A 674 20.97 -9.36 -23.38
CA ASP A 674 19.67 -9.91 -23.65
C ASP A 674 19.73 -11.37 -24.08
N THR A 675 19.10 -12.24 -23.31
CA THR A 675 18.99 -13.67 -23.48
C THR A 675 17.67 -14.19 -22.87
N PRO A 676 17.06 -15.27 -23.35
CA PRO A 676 17.45 -16.15 -24.47
C PRO A 676 16.95 -15.70 -25.85
N GLY A 677 16.11 -14.67 -25.92
CA GLY A 677 15.80 -13.95 -27.13
C GLY A 677 16.95 -13.03 -27.53
N HIS A 678 16.80 -12.24 -28.57
CA HIS A 678 17.76 -11.20 -28.99
C HIS A 678 19.24 -11.63 -28.96
N SER A 679 19.48 -12.94 -29.12
CA SER A 679 20.79 -13.57 -28.93
C SER A 679 21.54 -13.83 -30.24
N GLY A 680 21.20 -13.13 -31.33
CA GLY A 680 21.84 -13.32 -32.64
C GLY A 680 23.35 -13.15 -32.62
N ALA A 681 23.85 -12.20 -31.83
CA ALA A 681 25.29 -11.99 -31.64
C ALA A 681 25.98 -13.24 -31.04
N PHE A 682 25.33 -13.92 -30.12
CA PHE A 682 25.85 -15.11 -29.42
C PHE A 682 25.67 -16.38 -30.25
N THR A 683 24.48 -16.58 -30.83
CA THR A 683 24.19 -17.76 -31.65
C THR A 683 24.95 -17.77 -32.95
N LYS A 684 25.40 -16.61 -33.46
CA LYS A 684 26.31 -16.51 -34.59
C LYS A 684 27.69 -17.10 -34.28
N VAL A 685 28.16 -17.00 -33.05
CA VAL A 685 29.40 -17.58 -32.55
C VAL A 685 29.21 -19.03 -32.09
N ARG A 686 28.04 -19.35 -31.55
CA ARG A 686 27.65 -20.68 -31.06
C ARG A 686 26.41 -21.21 -31.80
N PRO A 687 26.52 -21.51 -33.11
CA PRO A 687 25.38 -21.97 -33.91
C PRO A 687 24.80 -23.31 -33.44
N ASP A 688 25.57 -24.10 -32.67
CA ASP A 688 25.13 -25.34 -32.01
C ASP A 688 24.11 -25.09 -30.87
N LEU A 689 24.06 -23.88 -30.31
CA LEU A 689 23.11 -23.45 -29.28
C LEU A 689 21.92 -22.69 -29.85
N MET A 690 21.86 -22.48 -31.14
CA MET A 690 20.81 -21.77 -31.82
C MET A 690 19.49 -22.56 -31.81
N LEU A 691 18.38 -21.90 -31.56
CA LEU A 691 17.05 -22.48 -31.75
C LEU A 691 16.78 -22.71 -33.24
N ASP A 692 16.46 -23.95 -33.62
CA ASP A 692 16.15 -24.30 -35.01
C ASP A 692 14.91 -23.55 -35.51
N HIS A 693 14.99 -22.96 -36.69
CA HIS A 693 13.91 -22.22 -37.35
C HIS A 693 12.62 -23.04 -37.57
N VAL A 694 12.75 -24.35 -37.66
CA VAL A 694 11.59 -25.28 -37.82
C VAL A 694 10.71 -25.26 -36.54
N VAL A 695 11.30 -24.98 -35.37
CA VAL A 695 10.56 -24.91 -34.10
C VAL A 695 9.76 -23.60 -34.02
N THR A 696 10.27 -22.52 -34.56
CA THR A 696 9.61 -21.21 -34.54
C THR A 696 8.57 -21.04 -35.65
N GLY A 697 8.58 -21.90 -36.66
CA GLY A 697 7.73 -21.77 -37.86
C GLY A 697 8.02 -20.57 -38.73
N ASN A 698 9.12 -19.84 -38.47
CA ASN A 698 9.54 -18.63 -39.19
C ASN A 698 11.00 -18.77 -39.65
N ALA A 699 11.18 -19.12 -40.91
CA ALA A 699 12.50 -19.33 -41.52
C ALA A 699 13.40 -18.08 -41.47
N ASN A 700 12.81 -16.89 -41.36
CA ASN A 700 13.55 -15.62 -41.36
C ASN A 700 14.05 -15.24 -39.93
N ARG A 701 13.64 -15.94 -38.88
CA ARG A 701 14.09 -15.70 -37.50
C ARG A 701 15.05 -16.75 -36.97
N ALA A 702 15.64 -17.53 -37.82
CA ALA A 702 16.65 -18.51 -37.44
C ALA A 702 17.94 -17.81 -36.96
N GLY A 703 18.40 -18.17 -35.81
CA GLY A 703 19.65 -17.65 -35.25
C GLY A 703 19.51 -16.54 -34.22
N GLU A 704 18.29 -16.08 -33.94
CA GLU A 704 18.05 -14.97 -33.02
C GLU A 704 17.87 -15.39 -31.54
N GLN A 705 17.79 -16.70 -31.28
CA GLN A 705 17.42 -17.21 -29.94
C GLN A 705 18.26 -18.43 -29.56
N PHE A 706 18.52 -18.56 -28.26
CA PHE A 706 19.08 -19.78 -27.70
C PHE A 706 18.07 -20.93 -27.72
N ASN A 707 18.56 -22.14 -27.91
CA ASN A 707 17.76 -23.35 -27.81
C ASN A 707 17.63 -23.78 -26.35
N LEU A 708 16.42 -23.63 -25.80
CA LEU A 708 16.08 -24.06 -24.44
C LEU A 708 15.41 -25.43 -24.38
N ALA A 709 15.44 -26.23 -25.49
CA ALA A 709 14.98 -27.60 -25.43
C ALA A 709 15.80 -28.42 -24.41
N PRO A 710 15.19 -29.44 -23.73
CA PRO A 710 15.86 -30.20 -22.65
C PRO A 710 17.23 -30.71 -23.01
N GLU A 711 17.44 -31.10 -24.27
CA GLU A 711 18.70 -31.61 -24.80
C GLU A 711 19.79 -30.55 -24.99
N LYS A 712 19.42 -29.28 -25.04
CA LYS A 712 20.32 -28.13 -25.25
C LYS A 712 20.35 -27.14 -24.08
N TYR A 713 19.37 -27.19 -23.19
CA TYR A 713 19.23 -26.26 -22.09
C TYR A 713 20.50 -26.12 -21.25
N GLY A 714 21.12 -27.24 -20.87
CA GLY A 714 22.35 -27.21 -20.06
C GLY A 714 23.53 -26.56 -20.75
N GLU A 715 23.66 -26.73 -22.07
CA GLU A 715 24.74 -26.11 -22.83
C GLU A 715 24.49 -24.60 -23.05
N SER A 716 23.23 -24.21 -23.32
CA SER A 716 22.83 -22.81 -23.45
C SER A 716 22.99 -22.06 -22.13
N LEU A 717 22.55 -22.67 -21.01
CA LEU A 717 22.73 -22.10 -19.66
C LEU A 717 24.21 -21.91 -19.31
N ALA A 718 25.04 -22.94 -19.56
CA ALA A 718 26.47 -22.86 -19.27
C ALA A 718 27.19 -21.75 -20.06
N PHE A 719 26.74 -21.46 -21.30
CA PHE A 719 27.29 -20.34 -22.06
C PHE A 719 26.88 -19.00 -21.46
N VAL A 720 25.61 -18.83 -21.08
CA VAL A 720 25.11 -17.58 -20.48
C VAL A 720 25.75 -17.36 -19.10
N GLU A 721 25.91 -18.40 -18.29
CA GLU A 721 26.62 -18.33 -17.02
C GLU A 721 28.09 -17.92 -17.22
N ALA A 722 28.79 -18.50 -18.19
CA ALA A 722 30.18 -18.16 -18.48
C ALA A 722 30.32 -16.70 -18.98
N LEU A 723 29.32 -16.20 -19.74
CA LEU A 723 29.27 -14.83 -20.18
C LEU A 723 29.15 -13.86 -18.99
N TRP A 724 28.22 -14.10 -18.09
CA TRP A 724 28.04 -13.27 -16.90
C TRP A 724 29.19 -13.39 -15.91
N ASP A 725 29.74 -14.61 -15.69
CA ASP A 725 30.88 -14.84 -14.80
C ASP A 725 32.13 -14.05 -15.23
N GLU A 726 32.27 -13.73 -16.52
CA GLU A 726 33.37 -12.92 -17.03
C GLU A 726 33.33 -11.46 -16.54
N TYR A 727 32.14 -10.90 -16.34
CA TYR A 727 31.97 -9.50 -16.01
C TYR A 727 31.48 -9.24 -14.58
N LEU A 728 30.83 -10.19 -13.93
CA LEU A 728 30.39 -10.07 -12.53
C LEU A 728 31.57 -10.22 -11.58
N THR A 729 32.41 -9.21 -11.57
CA THR A 729 33.65 -9.13 -10.77
C THR A 729 33.77 -7.77 -10.13
N ASP A 730 34.52 -7.67 -9.03
CA ASP A 730 34.76 -6.40 -8.33
C ASP A 730 35.39 -5.32 -9.23
N ASP A 731 36.11 -5.76 -10.28
CA ASP A 731 36.81 -4.86 -11.23
C ASP A 731 35.92 -4.41 -12.40
N MET A 732 34.73 -4.98 -12.59
CA MET A 732 33.88 -4.68 -13.76
C MET A 732 32.44 -4.35 -13.38
N PHE A 733 31.60 -5.35 -13.10
CA PHE A 733 30.25 -5.18 -12.62
C PHE A 733 30.21 -5.62 -11.14
N ASP A 734 30.48 -4.67 -10.26
CA ASP A 734 30.61 -4.91 -8.82
C ASP A 734 29.25 -5.21 -8.14
N GLU A 735 29.27 -5.62 -6.88
CA GLU A 735 28.08 -6.02 -6.11
C GLU A 735 27.03 -4.89 -5.95
N SER A 736 27.40 -3.63 -6.17
CA SER A 736 26.49 -2.49 -6.07
C SER A 736 25.75 -2.18 -7.37
N MET A 737 26.14 -2.85 -8.48
CA MET A 737 25.56 -2.58 -9.79
C MET A 737 24.28 -3.38 -10.04
N THR A 738 23.32 -2.74 -10.68
CA THR A 738 22.20 -3.41 -11.35
C THR A 738 22.66 -3.86 -12.74
N VAL A 739 22.35 -5.09 -13.11
CA VAL A 739 22.53 -5.63 -14.47
C VAL A 739 21.18 -6.05 -15.04
N HIS A 740 21.01 -5.93 -16.35
CA HIS A 740 19.79 -6.33 -17.04
C HIS A 740 20.03 -7.59 -17.88
N ILE A 741 19.17 -8.61 -17.70
CA ILE A 741 19.31 -9.89 -18.39
C ILE A 741 18.46 -10.05 -19.64
N GLY A 742 17.72 -9.00 -20.00
CA GLY A 742 16.75 -9.01 -21.10
C GLY A 742 15.56 -9.92 -20.79
N THR A 743 15.36 -10.96 -21.57
CA THR A 743 14.34 -12.00 -21.46
C THR A 743 13.06 -11.77 -22.27
N ASP A 744 13.03 -10.75 -23.07
CA ASP A 744 11.91 -10.43 -23.92
C ASP A 744 11.91 -11.22 -25.24
N GLU A 745 10.79 -11.19 -25.92
CA GLU A 745 10.54 -11.71 -27.26
C GLU A 745 11.06 -13.14 -27.56
N TYR A 746 11.11 -14.04 -26.56
CA TYR A 746 11.42 -15.44 -26.82
C TYR A 746 10.26 -16.17 -27.51
N TYR A 747 10.48 -16.58 -28.76
CA TYR A 747 9.45 -17.19 -29.62
C TYR A 747 9.42 -18.73 -29.58
N GLY A 748 10.11 -19.36 -28.66
CA GLY A 748 10.09 -20.81 -28.47
C GLY A 748 8.70 -21.38 -28.32
N ASP A 749 8.47 -22.65 -28.69
CA ASP A 749 7.19 -23.33 -28.52
C ASP A 749 6.80 -23.39 -27.04
N LYS A 750 5.91 -22.50 -26.62
CA LYS A 750 5.41 -22.38 -25.23
C LYS A 750 4.85 -23.69 -24.66
N ASN A 751 4.47 -24.65 -25.50
CA ASN A 751 3.99 -25.96 -25.07
C ASN A 751 5.13 -26.95 -24.79
N ARG A 752 6.32 -26.70 -25.33
CA ARG A 752 7.51 -27.55 -25.20
C ARG A 752 8.36 -27.20 -23.98
N PHE A 753 8.22 -25.98 -23.47
CA PHE A 753 9.03 -25.42 -22.34
C PHE A 753 8.20 -25.19 -21.07
N ARG A 754 6.97 -25.71 -20.97
CA ARG A 754 6.27 -25.75 -19.69
C ARG A 754 6.91 -26.79 -18.78
N VAL A 755 7.66 -26.34 -17.80
CA VAL A 755 8.08 -27.13 -16.65
C VAL A 755 6.91 -27.30 -15.71
#